data_785d6818df2b13a10b442af149aa8c62
#
_entry.id   785d6818df2b13a10b442af149aa8c62
#
_cell.length_a   1.000
_cell.length_b   1.000
_cell.length_c   1.000
_cell.angle_alpha   90.00
_cell.angle_beta   90.00
_cell.angle_gamma   90.00
#
_symmetry.space_group_name_H-M   'P 1'
#
loop_
_entity.id
_entity.type
_entity.pdbx_description
1 polymer ?
#
loop_
_entity_poly.entity_id
_entity_poly.type
_entity_poly.pdbx_seq_one_letter_code
_entity_poly.pdbx_strand_id
1 'polypeptide(L)'
;MRKELDESSVQELINEFKSKYSDNEFDLNENGEFCIIKNQKLKAIANFSLIPKGTVKNVDGKTDSYLFMGLIFDGQKTTVLPEIEVLNKDIASKSWLSNQIPLGMFNMSETKGYQLFKQFILRSQSKELMDVFDVKRSGWHYVGEKWVYVHSGGIIGETDKSIRLIETESTLKLNNGITSKEAFLGSLDMLNICDPKLTHALFSLVLVSVITSPLIQNDLAPKFSMWIEGRSGMGKTSLSKMFTQIFESLKLVHVYDFKKDLNKNIMNRDCVSIFDDYGTSKTKKVADLTNEKIEKLIRDIGDREVTSYFTVRPEGMVLFTGEKFITMGKVDIASSAGRVVRVQMDNLFDKKQTSTYDPLKVERFNSSKEGSFLSTSMASYLKWMSEKLNSHFFESYRRDFEYHRNYYSTESNIHSRQKDNFAHMTVSFNFYLAYGLEKGYITPEENAVYGEKAKNVFFELLKQQAVSPFDPDVQIFLDALEDLIVQGDITVIVKGIPYMNQGEGEVLGIVDVSDRTLSLAWQPVYDMVVKHILVQTDNSEFISDIKLGKLLREANLIYRSNDRVTKPVTGLNSRAIQFITNKFPALIEEIIEINKNRSFNELLDEYSKDYESNNRRDEEKEKYKGNKRKLDKLKSNIFENRKYLRD
;
A
#
# COMPACT_ATOMS: atom_id res chain seq x y z
N MET A 1 -15.57 29.52 -30.04
CA MET A 1 -15.44 29.88 -31.46
C MET A 1 -16.68 29.34 -32.19
N ARG A 2 -17.60 30.21 -32.69
CA ARG A 2 -18.77 29.76 -33.43
C ARG A 2 -18.27 29.20 -34.78
N LYS A 3 -18.44 27.89 -35.02
CA LYS A 3 -18.38 27.36 -36.38
C LYS A 3 -19.70 27.74 -37.04
N GLU A 4 -19.68 28.61 -38.03
CA GLU A 4 -20.79 28.72 -38.96
C GLU A 4 -20.82 27.39 -39.71
N LEU A 5 -21.76 26.54 -39.36
CA LEU A 5 -22.14 25.37 -40.16
C LEU A 5 -23.01 25.87 -41.30
N ASP A 6 -22.86 25.27 -42.48
CA ASP A 6 -23.65 25.59 -43.68
C ASP A 6 -25.11 25.20 -43.52
N GLU A 7 -25.98 25.68 -44.39
CA GLU A 7 -27.42 25.36 -44.39
C GLU A 7 -27.68 23.85 -44.50
N SER A 8 -26.79 23.10 -45.11
CA SER A 8 -26.91 21.65 -45.23
C SER A 8 -26.82 20.96 -43.85
N SER A 9 -25.96 21.43 -42.98
CA SER A 9 -25.78 20.90 -41.63
C SER A 9 -26.99 21.19 -40.73
N VAL A 10 -27.62 22.34 -40.87
CA VAL A 10 -28.88 22.67 -40.16
C VAL A 10 -30.00 21.70 -40.60
N GLN A 11 -30.14 21.49 -41.90
CA GLN A 11 -31.17 20.60 -42.43
C GLN A 11 -30.95 19.14 -42.02
N GLU A 12 -29.70 18.69 -41.93
CA GLU A 12 -29.36 17.36 -41.42
C GLU A 12 -29.82 17.19 -39.96
N LEU A 13 -29.59 18.19 -39.10
CA LEU A 13 -30.01 18.17 -37.72
C LEU A 13 -31.53 18.17 -37.56
N ILE A 14 -32.24 18.95 -38.38
CA ILE A 14 -33.73 18.93 -38.40
C ILE A 14 -34.25 17.55 -38.85
N ASN A 15 -33.66 16.96 -39.87
CA ASN A 15 -34.04 15.64 -40.33
C ASN A 15 -33.72 14.55 -39.30
N GLU A 16 -32.59 14.63 -38.61
CA GLU A 16 -32.26 13.73 -37.52
C GLU A 16 -33.30 13.83 -36.38
N PHE A 17 -33.68 15.04 -35.99
CA PHE A 17 -34.72 15.23 -34.99
C PHE A 17 -36.03 14.58 -35.45
N LYS A 18 -36.49 14.88 -36.66
CA LYS A 18 -37.74 14.36 -37.21
C LYS A 18 -37.74 12.83 -37.24
N SER A 19 -36.64 12.20 -37.60
CA SER A 19 -36.53 10.75 -37.66
C SER A 19 -36.53 10.04 -36.31
N LYS A 20 -35.88 10.66 -35.29
CA LYS A 20 -35.65 10.02 -34.00
C LYS A 20 -36.59 10.47 -32.90
N TYR A 21 -37.01 11.73 -32.92
CA TYR A 21 -37.65 12.39 -31.76
C TYR A 21 -39.04 12.94 -32.04
N SER A 22 -39.43 13.17 -33.31
CA SER A 22 -40.81 13.57 -33.61
C SER A 22 -41.81 12.49 -33.21
N ASP A 23 -42.91 12.92 -32.63
CA ASP A 23 -44.05 12.07 -32.29
C ASP A 23 -45.37 12.78 -32.57
N ASN A 24 -46.49 12.29 -32.04
CA ASN A 24 -47.81 12.88 -32.26
C ASN A 24 -48.03 14.21 -31.50
N GLU A 25 -47.08 14.61 -30.63
CA GLU A 25 -47.19 15.80 -29.82
C GLU A 25 -46.10 16.83 -30.10
N PHE A 26 -44.91 16.41 -30.51
CA PHE A 26 -43.73 17.25 -30.67
C PHE A 26 -43.06 17.07 -32.03
N ASP A 27 -42.69 18.19 -32.66
CA ASP A 27 -41.90 18.19 -33.89
C ASP A 27 -41.11 19.51 -34.03
N LEU A 28 -40.28 19.62 -35.08
CA LEU A 28 -39.66 20.85 -35.55
C LEU A 28 -40.32 21.33 -36.83
N ASN A 29 -40.45 22.66 -36.99
CA ASN A 29 -40.76 23.24 -38.27
C ASN A 29 -39.51 23.33 -39.19
N GLU A 30 -39.64 23.90 -40.35
CA GLU A 30 -38.58 24.06 -41.36
C GLU A 30 -37.43 24.95 -40.87
N ASN A 31 -37.72 25.86 -39.92
CA ASN A 31 -36.74 26.75 -39.32
C ASN A 31 -36.04 26.13 -38.09
N GLY A 32 -36.32 24.88 -37.74
CA GLY A 32 -35.74 24.23 -36.53
C GLY A 32 -36.32 24.73 -35.21
N GLU A 33 -37.48 25.41 -35.24
CA GLU A 33 -38.17 25.86 -34.03
C GLU A 33 -38.93 24.70 -33.38
N PHE A 34 -38.95 24.65 -32.04
CA PHE A 34 -39.63 23.58 -31.31
C PHE A 34 -41.14 23.81 -31.32
N CYS A 35 -41.88 22.85 -31.86
CA CYS A 35 -43.28 22.89 -32.08
C CYS A 35 -44.06 21.83 -31.33
N ILE A 36 -45.34 22.14 -31.01
CA ILE A 36 -46.32 21.15 -30.61
C ILE A 36 -47.30 20.93 -31.76
N ILE A 37 -47.81 19.70 -31.87
CA ILE A 37 -48.85 19.34 -32.85
C ILE A 37 -50.20 19.55 -32.21
N LYS A 38 -50.99 20.48 -32.75
CA LYS A 38 -52.33 20.79 -32.28
C LYS A 38 -53.30 20.83 -33.47
N ASN A 39 -54.36 20.01 -33.44
CA ASN A 39 -55.28 19.88 -34.53
C ASN A 39 -54.59 19.61 -35.90
N GLN A 40 -53.61 18.72 -35.90
CA GLN A 40 -52.79 18.36 -37.08
C GLN A 40 -51.95 19.52 -37.66
N LYS A 41 -51.77 20.61 -36.92
CA LYS A 41 -50.96 21.76 -37.35
C LYS A 41 -49.80 21.94 -36.35
N LEU A 42 -48.62 22.29 -36.90
CA LEU A 42 -47.46 22.68 -36.07
C LEU A 42 -47.69 24.08 -35.50
N LYS A 43 -47.52 24.20 -34.21
CA LYS A 43 -47.49 25.48 -33.51
C LYS A 43 -46.14 25.64 -32.81
N ALA A 44 -45.31 26.58 -33.26
CA ALA A 44 -44.07 26.90 -32.61
C ALA A 44 -44.34 27.44 -31.18
N ILE A 45 -43.63 26.87 -30.20
CA ILE A 45 -43.68 27.27 -28.81
C ILE A 45 -42.32 27.85 -28.32
N ALA A 46 -41.24 27.59 -29.05
CA ALA A 46 -39.95 28.20 -28.83
C ALA A 46 -39.24 28.41 -30.14
N ASN A 47 -38.52 29.53 -30.33
CA ASN A 47 -37.70 29.79 -31.49
C ASN A 47 -36.38 29.06 -31.52
N PHE A 48 -36.22 28.12 -30.61
CA PHE A 48 -35.07 27.22 -30.50
C PHE A 48 -35.51 25.77 -30.34
N SER A 49 -34.61 24.86 -30.61
CA SER A 49 -34.80 23.45 -30.27
C SER A 49 -33.49 22.88 -29.70
N LEU A 50 -33.64 21.81 -28.94
CA LEU A 50 -32.51 21.05 -28.39
C LEU A 50 -32.67 19.59 -28.81
N ILE A 51 -31.72 19.12 -29.59
CA ILE A 51 -31.67 17.76 -30.10
C ILE A 51 -30.84 16.93 -29.12
N PRO A 52 -31.44 15.94 -28.46
CA PRO A 52 -30.69 15.09 -27.53
C PRO A 52 -29.61 14.33 -28.29
N LYS A 53 -28.39 14.35 -27.75
CA LYS A 53 -27.23 13.66 -28.34
C LYS A 53 -26.71 12.56 -27.42
N GLY A 54 -26.70 12.80 -26.11
CA GLY A 54 -26.16 11.84 -25.17
C GLY A 54 -26.56 12.11 -23.72
N THR A 55 -26.23 11.16 -22.89
CA THR A 55 -26.26 11.29 -21.43
C THR A 55 -24.84 11.24 -20.91
N VAL A 56 -24.54 12.13 -19.97
CA VAL A 56 -23.27 12.08 -19.24
C VAL A 56 -23.50 11.29 -17.98
N LYS A 57 -22.76 10.22 -17.80
CA LYS A 57 -22.83 9.32 -16.65
C LYS A 57 -21.53 9.41 -15.85
N ASN A 58 -21.64 9.27 -14.54
CA ASN A 58 -20.46 9.00 -13.73
C ASN A 58 -20.03 7.53 -13.88
N VAL A 59 -18.90 7.17 -13.29
CA VAL A 59 -18.37 5.80 -13.33
C VAL A 59 -19.30 4.76 -12.67
N ASP A 60 -20.23 5.19 -11.79
CA ASP A 60 -21.25 4.32 -11.18
C ASP A 60 -22.48 4.13 -12.10
N GLY A 61 -22.47 4.70 -13.30
CA GLY A 61 -23.55 4.61 -14.29
C GLY A 61 -24.74 5.53 -14.03
N LYS A 62 -24.65 6.45 -13.03
CA LYS A 62 -25.69 7.44 -12.77
C LYS A 62 -25.59 8.58 -13.74
N THR A 63 -26.73 8.99 -14.32
CA THR A 63 -26.82 10.16 -15.20
C THR A 63 -26.66 11.45 -14.41
N ASP A 64 -25.58 12.18 -14.66
CA ASP A 64 -25.29 13.47 -14.05
C ASP A 64 -25.83 14.64 -14.87
N SER A 65 -25.73 14.55 -16.21
CA SER A 65 -26.19 15.57 -17.15
C SER A 65 -26.61 14.98 -18.50
N TYR A 66 -27.19 15.84 -19.34
CA TYR A 66 -27.62 15.54 -20.69
C TYR A 66 -26.90 16.45 -21.68
N LEU A 67 -26.55 15.90 -22.83
CA LEU A 67 -25.93 16.62 -23.95
C LEU A 67 -26.95 16.88 -25.05
N PHE A 68 -26.99 18.12 -25.50
CA PHE A 68 -27.88 18.57 -26.59
C PHE A 68 -27.07 19.31 -27.64
N MET A 69 -27.50 19.16 -28.90
CA MET A 69 -27.19 20.08 -29.98
C MET A 69 -28.33 21.09 -30.09
N GLY A 70 -28.04 22.36 -30.04
CA GLY A 70 -29.04 23.41 -30.11
C GLY A 70 -29.21 23.98 -31.51
N LEU A 71 -30.46 24.30 -31.88
CA LEU A 71 -30.79 25.14 -33.03
C LEU A 71 -31.50 26.38 -32.52
N ILE A 72 -31.22 27.56 -33.08
CA ILE A 72 -31.93 28.79 -32.76
C ILE A 72 -32.26 29.57 -34.05
N PHE A 73 -33.52 30.00 -34.17
CA PHE A 73 -34.00 30.83 -35.28
C PHE A 73 -34.16 32.28 -34.81
N ASP A 74 -33.47 33.21 -35.49
CA ASP A 74 -33.52 34.63 -35.13
C ASP A 74 -34.57 35.45 -35.91
N GLY A 75 -35.42 34.79 -36.70
CA GLY A 75 -36.40 35.41 -37.58
C GLY A 75 -35.94 35.53 -39.03
N GLN A 76 -34.68 35.29 -39.33
CA GLN A 76 -34.11 35.32 -40.65
C GLN A 76 -33.37 34.02 -41.01
N LYS A 77 -32.53 33.53 -40.12
CA LYS A 77 -31.74 32.31 -40.30
C LYS A 77 -31.71 31.44 -39.05
N THR A 78 -31.46 30.18 -39.26
CA THR A 78 -31.23 29.22 -38.19
C THR A 78 -29.72 29.05 -37.97
N THR A 79 -29.33 29.12 -36.73
CA THR A 79 -27.93 28.95 -36.31
C THR A 79 -27.81 27.74 -35.37
N VAL A 80 -26.75 26.94 -35.53
CA VAL A 80 -26.41 25.85 -34.65
C VAL A 80 -25.70 26.41 -33.41
N LEU A 81 -26.19 26.07 -32.24
CA LEU A 81 -25.55 26.40 -30.98
C LEU A 81 -24.43 25.38 -30.69
N PRO A 82 -23.39 25.78 -29.90
CA PRO A 82 -22.43 24.82 -29.38
C PRO A 82 -23.13 23.71 -28.60
N GLU A 83 -22.46 22.59 -28.41
CA GLU A 83 -22.97 21.53 -27.53
C GLU A 83 -23.34 22.08 -26.16
N ILE A 84 -24.55 21.77 -25.73
CA ILE A 84 -25.13 22.26 -24.47
C ILE A 84 -25.19 21.09 -23.50
N GLU A 85 -24.52 21.23 -22.37
CA GLU A 85 -24.60 20.27 -21.26
C GLU A 85 -25.51 20.82 -20.16
N VAL A 86 -26.50 20.03 -19.73
CA VAL A 86 -27.47 20.40 -18.70
C VAL A 86 -27.46 19.40 -17.57
N LEU A 87 -27.15 19.85 -16.37
CA LEU A 87 -27.19 18.98 -15.19
C LEU A 87 -28.61 18.47 -14.95
N ASN A 88 -28.74 17.21 -14.57
CA ASN A 88 -30.02 16.56 -14.30
C ASN A 88 -30.88 17.36 -13.29
N LYS A 89 -30.26 17.91 -12.25
CA LYS A 89 -30.93 18.76 -11.24
C LYS A 89 -31.47 20.08 -11.81
N ASP A 90 -30.84 20.61 -12.87
CA ASP A 90 -31.18 21.94 -13.41
C ASP A 90 -32.35 21.87 -14.38
N ILE A 91 -32.64 20.69 -14.95
CA ILE A 91 -33.80 20.45 -15.84
C ILE A 91 -35.14 20.75 -15.14
N ALA A 92 -35.16 20.76 -13.80
CA ALA A 92 -36.36 21.12 -13.03
C ALA A 92 -36.84 22.56 -13.26
N SER A 93 -35.92 23.49 -13.58
CA SER A 93 -36.17 24.94 -13.72
C SER A 93 -35.72 25.42 -15.11
N LYS A 94 -36.40 26.42 -15.66
CA LYS A 94 -36.04 27.04 -16.94
C LYS A 94 -34.80 27.95 -16.88
N SER A 95 -34.29 28.24 -15.69
CA SER A 95 -33.19 29.21 -15.47
C SER A 95 -31.92 28.87 -16.21
N TRP A 96 -31.63 27.59 -16.42
CA TRP A 96 -30.42 27.13 -17.16
C TRP A 96 -30.41 27.55 -18.64
N LEU A 97 -31.61 27.75 -19.26
CA LEU A 97 -31.72 28.20 -20.64
C LEU A 97 -31.04 29.56 -20.84
N SER A 98 -31.22 30.49 -19.89
CA SER A 98 -30.63 31.83 -19.93
C SER A 98 -29.08 31.80 -19.83
N ASN A 99 -28.53 30.73 -19.27
CA ASN A 99 -27.08 30.57 -19.12
C ASN A 99 -26.44 29.91 -20.37
N GLN A 100 -27.23 29.13 -21.12
CA GLN A 100 -26.74 28.35 -22.26
C GLN A 100 -27.09 28.98 -23.62
N ILE A 101 -28.22 29.69 -23.70
CA ILE A 101 -28.65 30.36 -24.93
C ILE A 101 -28.43 31.87 -24.76
N PRO A 102 -27.84 32.57 -25.73
CA PRO A 102 -27.54 34.00 -25.59
C PRO A 102 -28.75 34.83 -25.21
N LEU A 103 -28.61 35.70 -24.24
CA LEU A 103 -29.67 36.59 -23.74
C LEU A 103 -30.26 37.42 -24.89
N GLY A 104 -31.60 37.48 -24.97
CA GLY A 104 -32.34 38.17 -25.99
C GLY A 104 -32.54 37.41 -27.31
N MET A 105 -31.90 36.27 -27.45
CA MET A 105 -32.08 35.45 -28.68
C MET A 105 -33.14 34.36 -28.52
N PHE A 106 -33.43 33.89 -27.32
CA PHE A 106 -34.45 32.87 -27.12
C PHE A 106 -35.82 33.45 -26.77
N ASN A 107 -36.85 32.92 -27.36
CA ASN A 107 -38.23 33.24 -27.05
C ASN A 107 -39.04 31.96 -26.84
N MET A 108 -39.88 31.93 -25.83
CA MET A 108 -40.79 30.84 -25.51
C MET A 108 -42.18 31.39 -25.32
N SER A 109 -43.08 31.18 -26.23
CA SER A 109 -44.35 31.89 -26.40
C SER A 109 -45.47 31.51 -25.46
N GLU A 110 -45.34 30.45 -24.65
CA GLU A 110 -46.41 30.00 -23.75
C GLU A 110 -45.95 29.85 -22.31
N THR A 111 -46.86 30.19 -21.36
CA THR A 111 -46.59 30.03 -19.92
C THR A 111 -46.26 28.58 -19.53
N LYS A 112 -46.78 27.62 -20.27
CA LYS A 112 -46.52 26.19 -20.15
C LYS A 112 -45.43 25.66 -21.10
N GLY A 113 -44.83 26.52 -21.92
CA GLY A 113 -43.86 26.10 -22.95
C GLY A 113 -42.69 25.32 -22.35
N TYR A 114 -42.16 25.74 -21.21
CA TYR A 114 -41.09 25.01 -20.56
C TYR A 114 -41.51 23.63 -20.02
N GLN A 115 -42.77 23.50 -19.56
CA GLN A 115 -43.26 22.20 -19.09
C GLN A 115 -43.38 21.21 -20.27
N LEU A 116 -43.82 21.66 -21.42
CA LEU A 116 -43.91 20.88 -22.66
C LEU A 116 -42.51 20.50 -23.13
N PHE A 117 -41.59 21.44 -23.12
CA PHE A 117 -40.20 21.18 -23.49
C PHE A 117 -39.55 20.17 -22.53
N LYS A 118 -39.80 20.29 -21.21
CA LYS A 118 -39.37 19.32 -20.22
C LYS A 118 -39.96 17.93 -20.45
N GLN A 119 -41.21 17.82 -20.81
CA GLN A 119 -41.84 16.55 -21.17
C GLN A 119 -41.15 15.91 -22.39
N PHE A 120 -40.82 16.71 -23.41
CA PHE A 120 -40.06 16.26 -24.55
C PHE A 120 -38.70 15.71 -24.15
N ILE A 121 -37.94 16.44 -23.31
CA ILE A 121 -36.63 15.97 -22.82
C ILE A 121 -36.77 14.63 -22.07
N LEU A 122 -37.75 14.51 -21.19
CA LEU A 122 -37.99 13.27 -20.44
C LEU A 122 -38.36 12.08 -21.35
N ARG A 123 -39.14 12.31 -22.41
CA ARG A 123 -39.46 11.27 -23.39
C ARG A 123 -38.28 10.89 -24.27
N SER A 124 -37.43 11.84 -24.61
CA SER A 124 -36.23 11.56 -25.41
C SER A 124 -35.21 10.68 -24.67
N GLN A 125 -35.27 10.63 -23.34
CA GLN A 125 -34.42 9.71 -22.55
C GLN A 125 -34.71 8.23 -22.79
N SER A 126 -35.90 7.89 -23.28
CA SER A 126 -36.27 6.51 -23.66
C SER A 126 -35.68 6.06 -25.00
N LYS A 127 -35.06 6.97 -25.75
CA LYS A 127 -34.38 6.67 -27.00
C LYS A 127 -32.92 6.26 -26.74
N GLU A 128 -32.32 5.52 -27.66
CA GLU A 128 -30.89 5.20 -27.60
C GLU A 128 -30.06 6.48 -27.75
N LEU A 129 -29.59 6.98 -26.62
CA LEU A 129 -28.66 8.10 -26.53
C LEU A 129 -27.25 7.58 -26.37
N MET A 130 -26.27 8.30 -26.87
CA MET A 130 -24.88 7.99 -26.66
C MET A 130 -24.53 8.21 -25.18
N ASP A 131 -23.98 7.20 -24.50
CA ASP A 131 -23.48 7.34 -23.16
C ASP A 131 -22.04 7.88 -23.19
N VAL A 132 -21.83 9.02 -22.52
CA VAL A 132 -20.52 9.61 -22.28
C VAL A 132 -20.21 9.45 -20.80
N PHE A 133 -19.08 8.83 -20.47
CA PHE A 133 -18.67 8.61 -19.09
C PHE A 133 -17.68 9.68 -18.65
N ASP A 134 -18.04 10.42 -17.62
CA ASP A 134 -17.16 11.39 -16.99
C ASP A 134 -16.25 10.73 -15.97
N VAL A 135 -14.95 10.87 -16.20
CA VAL A 135 -13.90 10.35 -15.36
C VAL A 135 -13.12 11.53 -14.75
N LYS A 136 -13.04 11.60 -13.44
CA LYS A 136 -12.42 12.72 -12.71
C LYS A 136 -10.93 12.53 -12.43
N ARG A 137 -10.43 11.31 -12.55
CA ARG A 137 -9.04 10.96 -12.19
C ARG A 137 -8.45 10.02 -13.23
N SER A 138 -7.16 10.17 -13.52
CA SER A 138 -6.41 9.18 -14.31
C SER A 138 -6.38 7.83 -13.60
N GLY A 139 -6.11 6.75 -14.33
CA GLY A 139 -6.03 5.38 -13.82
C GLY A 139 -7.09 4.45 -14.40
N TRP A 140 -7.24 3.27 -13.80
CA TRP A 140 -8.22 2.28 -14.26
C TRP A 140 -9.65 2.63 -13.88
N HIS A 141 -10.54 2.48 -14.84
CA HIS A 141 -11.98 2.62 -14.64
C HIS A 141 -12.71 1.46 -15.28
N TYR A 142 -13.75 0.99 -14.62
CA TYR A 142 -14.64 -0.03 -15.15
C TYR A 142 -15.83 0.68 -15.83
N VAL A 143 -15.82 0.71 -17.17
CA VAL A 143 -16.78 1.47 -17.98
C VAL A 143 -17.37 0.57 -19.05
N GLY A 144 -18.70 0.43 -19.06
CA GLY A 144 -19.38 -0.41 -20.04
C GLY A 144 -18.92 -1.88 -19.99
N GLU A 145 -18.79 -2.42 -18.77
CA GLU A 145 -18.36 -3.79 -18.50
C GLU A 145 -16.92 -4.11 -18.90
N LYS A 146 -16.09 -3.08 -19.11
CA LYS A 146 -14.67 -3.24 -19.46
C LYS A 146 -13.77 -2.34 -18.61
N TRP A 147 -12.60 -2.85 -18.28
CA TRP A 147 -11.52 -2.09 -17.68
C TRP A 147 -10.77 -1.32 -18.75
N VAL A 148 -10.68 -0.01 -18.58
CA VAL A 148 -9.89 0.90 -19.40
C VAL A 148 -9.01 1.78 -18.54
N TYR A 149 -7.80 2.09 -18.99
CA TYR A 149 -6.91 3.02 -18.32
C TYR A 149 -7.03 4.40 -18.98
N VAL A 150 -7.39 5.39 -18.18
CA VAL A 150 -7.63 6.76 -18.65
C VAL A 150 -6.52 7.69 -18.20
N HIS A 151 -5.96 8.48 -19.10
CA HIS A 151 -4.96 9.51 -18.78
C HIS A 151 -5.18 10.73 -19.69
N SER A 152 -4.50 11.87 -19.42
CA SER A 152 -4.72 13.12 -20.18
C SER A 152 -4.39 13.01 -21.69
N GLY A 153 -3.56 12.03 -22.07
CA GLY A 153 -3.24 11.76 -23.48
C GLY A 153 -4.22 10.82 -24.18
N GLY A 154 -5.24 10.27 -23.47
CA GLY A 154 -6.22 9.38 -24.08
C GLY A 154 -6.59 8.17 -23.21
N ILE A 155 -7.03 7.10 -23.87
CA ILE A 155 -7.52 5.87 -23.26
C ILE A 155 -6.66 4.70 -23.73
N ILE A 156 -6.26 3.85 -22.81
CA ILE A 156 -5.61 2.56 -23.09
C ILE A 156 -6.60 1.45 -22.77
N GLY A 157 -6.82 0.56 -23.72
CA GLY A 157 -7.82 -0.50 -23.68
C GLY A 157 -8.93 -0.27 -24.71
N GLU A 158 -9.81 -1.24 -24.84
CA GLU A 158 -10.91 -1.21 -25.81
C GLU A 158 -12.23 -0.98 -25.09
N THR A 159 -13.00 0.01 -25.56
CA THR A 159 -14.37 0.28 -25.13
C THR A 159 -15.19 0.84 -26.28
N ASP A 160 -16.46 0.50 -26.29
CA ASP A 160 -17.49 1.07 -27.19
C ASP A 160 -18.09 2.37 -26.60
N LYS A 161 -17.69 2.74 -25.39
CA LYS A 161 -18.21 3.93 -24.69
C LYS A 161 -17.34 5.15 -24.93
N SER A 162 -17.98 6.29 -25.05
CA SER A 162 -17.30 7.59 -25.06
C SER A 162 -16.89 7.95 -23.63
N ILE A 163 -15.62 8.29 -23.43
CA ILE A 163 -15.09 8.67 -22.11
C ILE A 163 -14.53 10.07 -22.20
N ARG A 164 -14.92 10.91 -21.23
CA ARG A 164 -14.42 12.28 -21.08
C ARG A 164 -13.69 12.40 -19.76
N LEU A 165 -12.45 12.82 -19.81
CA LEU A 165 -11.62 13.08 -18.65
C LEU A 165 -11.72 14.56 -18.26
N ILE A 166 -12.22 14.86 -17.06
CA ILE A 166 -12.56 16.22 -16.61
C ILE A 166 -11.35 16.93 -15.98
N GLU A 167 -10.60 16.22 -15.14
CA GLU A 167 -9.48 16.79 -14.39
C GLU A 167 -8.28 15.85 -14.49
N THR A 168 -7.27 16.19 -15.27
CA THR A 168 -6.05 15.41 -15.31
C THR A 168 -4.81 16.26 -15.37
N GLU A 169 -3.86 15.85 -14.57
CA GLU A 169 -2.50 16.40 -14.61
C GLU A 169 -1.48 15.34 -15.06
N SER A 170 -1.87 14.09 -15.33
CA SER A 170 -0.91 13.01 -15.59
C SER A 170 -1.03 12.42 -17.00
N THR A 171 0.01 12.63 -17.79
CA THR A 171 0.20 12.00 -19.11
C THR A 171 1.36 11.01 -19.04
N LEU A 172 1.21 9.85 -19.70
CA LEU A 172 2.32 8.91 -19.85
C LEU A 172 3.43 9.55 -20.66
N LYS A 173 4.65 9.47 -20.15
CA LYS A 173 5.85 10.03 -20.79
C LYS A 173 6.39 9.04 -21.82
N LEU A 174 5.87 9.08 -23.05
CA LEU A 174 6.23 8.13 -24.10
C LEU A 174 7.46 8.58 -24.89
N ASN A 175 8.28 7.62 -25.30
CA ASN A 175 9.35 7.81 -26.24
C ASN A 175 9.05 7.05 -27.54
N ASN A 176 8.63 7.78 -28.55
CA ASN A 176 8.30 7.20 -29.87
C ASN A 176 9.53 6.69 -30.65
N GLY A 177 10.74 6.94 -30.16
CA GLY A 177 12.00 6.50 -30.79
C GLY A 177 12.46 5.11 -30.38
N ILE A 178 11.77 4.44 -29.43
CA ILE A 178 12.12 3.10 -28.96
C ILE A 178 10.93 2.13 -29.12
N THR A 179 11.24 0.88 -29.41
CA THR A 179 10.22 -0.18 -29.48
C THR A 179 9.78 -0.63 -28.10
N SER A 180 8.60 -1.23 -28.00
CA SER A 180 8.11 -1.81 -26.73
C SER A 180 9.05 -2.90 -26.19
N LYS A 181 9.73 -3.66 -27.07
CA LYS A 181 10.72 -4.64 -26.66
C LYS A 181 11.95 -3.98 -26.04
N GLU A 182 12.52 -2.97 -26.71
CA GLU A 182 13.67 -2.20 -26.17
C GLU A 182 13.32 -1.53 -24.85
N ALA A 183 12.12 -0.95 -24.75
CA ALA A 183 11.62 -0.34 -23.53
C ALA A 183 11.47 -1.35 -22.38
N PHE A 184 10.94 -2.55 -22.66
CA PHE A 184 10.82 -3.63 -21.68
C PHE A 184 12.20 -4.11 -21.20
N LEU A 185 13.12 -4.42 -22.11
CA LEU A 185 14.47 -4.87 -21.76
C LEU A 185 15.26 -3.78 -21.03
N GLY A 186 15.14 -2.52 -21.47
CA GLY A 186 15.72 -1.37 -20.77
C GLY A 186 15.18 -1.19 -19.36
N SER A 187 13.88 -1.42 -19.13
CA SER A 187 13.29 -1.36 -17.79
C SER A 187 13.82 -2.47 -16.87
N LEU A 188 14.07 -3.68 -17.38
CA LEU A 188 14.72 -4.75 -16.62
C LEU A 188 16.21 -4.44 -16.35
N ASP A 189 16.91 -3.74 -17.25
CA ASP A 189 18.29 -3.33 -17.01
C ASP A 189 18.40 -2.28 -15.88
N MET A 190 17.35 -1.51 -15.61
CA MET A 190 17.26 -0.62 -14.43
C MET A 190 17.42 -1.37 -13.11
N LEU A 191 17.10 -2.66 -13.04
CA LEU A 191 17.28 -3.48 -11.84
C LEU A 191 18.76 -3.71 -11.46
N ASN A 192 19.68 -3.41 -12.38
CA ASN A 192 21.12 -3.64 -12.22
C ASN A 192 21.92 -2.35 -12.05
N ILE A 193 21.28 -1.21 -11.71
CA ILE A 193 21.98 0.09 -11.54
C ILE A 193 22.60 0.27 -10.15
N CYS A 194 22.08 -0.41 -9.15
CA CYS A 194 22.59 -0.40 -7.77
C CYS A 194 22.10 -1.64 -7.00
N ASP A 195 22.07 -1.57 -5.65
CA ASP A 195 21.64 -2.68 -4.81
C ASP A 195 20.31 -3.30 -5.31
N PRO A 196 20.29 -4.60 -5.60
CA PRO A 196 19.11 -5.30 -6.06
C PRO A 196 17.89 -5.18 -5.12
N LYS A 197 18.10 -5.09 -3.81
CA LYS A 197 16.99 -4.93 -2.85
C LYS A 197 16.24 -3.61 -3.08
N LEU A 198 16.99 -2.54 -3.32
CA LEU A 198 16.43 -1.22 -3.55
C LEU A 198 15.75 -1.12 -4.93
N THR A 199 16.42 -1.60 -5.99
CA THR A 199 15.89 -1.50 -7.35
C THR A 199 14.68 -2.38 -7.58
N HIS A 200 14.69 -3.63 -7.10
CA HIS A 200 13.54 -4.53 -7.21
C HIS A 200 12.36 -4.03 -6.35
N ALA A 201 12.62 -3.49 -5.16
CA ALA A 201 11.57 -2.92 -4.32
C ALA A 201 10.89 -1.72 -5.00
N LEU A 202 11.66 -0.77 -5.51
CA LEU A 202 11.13 0.39 -6.23
C LEU A 202 10.37 0.00 -7.49
N PHE A 203 10.94 -0.89 -8.29
CA PHE A 203 10.30 -1.38 -9.51
C PHE A 203 8.98 -2.07 -9.21
N SER A 204 8.96 -2.97 -8.22
CA SER A 204 7.74 -3.67 -7.83
C SER A 204 6.71 -2.75 -7.20
N LEU A 205 7.11 -1.72 -6.45
CA LEU A 205 6.18 -0.71 -5.95
C LEU A 205 5.42 -0.03 -7.11
N VAL A 206 6.14 0.29 -8.19
CA VAL A 206 5.54 0.86 -9.40
C VAL A 206 4.56 -0.13 -10.04
N LEU A 207 4.96 -1.40 -10.19
CA LEU A 207 4.11 -2.44 -10.76
C LEU A 207 2.85 -2.71 -9.93
N VAL A 208 2.96 -2.70 -8.60
CA VAL A 208 1.80 -2.76 -7.69
C VAL A 208 0.93 -1.53 -7.87
N SER A 209 1.56 -0.34 -7.97
CA SER A 209 0.83 0.93 -8.03
C SER A 209 -0.09 1.00 -9.25
N VAL A 210 0.38 0.58 -10.42
CA VAL A 210 -0.39 0.70 -11.68
C VAL A 210 -1.58 -0.25 -11.79
N ILE A 211 -1.78 -1.14 -10.82
CA ILE A 211 -2.94 -2.06 -10.76
C ILE A 211 -3.70 -1.94 -9.42
N THR A 212 -3.40 -0.92 -8.63
CA THR A 212 -3.94 -0.79 -7.25
C THR A 212 -5.46 -0.68 -7.24
N SER A 213 -6.07 0.16 -8.09
CA SER A 213 -7.53 0.37 -8.05
C SER A 213 -8.33 -0.86 -8.50
N PRO A 214 -7.95 -1.63 -9.55
CA PRO A 214 -8.58 -2.91 -9.85
C PRO A 214 -8.47 -3.93 -8.71
N LEU A 215 -7.31 -4.00 -8.04
CA LEU A 215 -7.11 -4.90 -6.90
C LEU A 215 -8.00 -4.50 -5.71
N ILE A 216 -8.14 -3.19 -5.43
CA ILE A 216 -9.04 -2.69 -4.38
C ILE A 216 -10.50 -3.08 -4.65
N GLN A 217 -10.95 -2.98 -5.89
CA GLN A 217 -12.33 -3.31 -6.26
C GLN A 217 -12.64 -4.81 -6.20
N ASN A 218 -11.59 -5.65 -6.17
CA ASN A 218 -11.71 -7.12 -6.12
C ASN A 218 -11.21 -7.74 -4.80
N ASP A 219 -11.22 -6.96 -3.70
CA ASP A 219 -10.81 -7.39 -2.36
C ASP A 219 -9.38 -7.94 -2.26
N LEU A 220 -8.49 -7.42 -3.12
CA LEU A 220 -7.06 -7.75 -3.18
C LEU A 220 -6.19 -6.51 -2.91
N ALA A 221 -6.68 -5.57 -2.13
CA ALA A 221 -6.04 -4.29 -1.91
C ALA A 221 -4.62 -4.43 -1.32
N PRO A 222 -3.57 -3.88 -1.96
CA PRO A 222 -2.26 -3.75 -1.34
C PRO A 222 -2.34 -2.73 -0.20
N LYS A 223 -1.94 -3.14 1.02
CA LYS A 223 -2.15 -2.38 2.27
C LYS A 223 -0.84 -1.88 2.87
N PHE A 224 0.04 -1.31 2.05
CA PHE A 224 1.34 -0.84 2.50
C PHE A 224 1.81 0.42 1.78
N SER A 225 2.79 1.06 2.39
CA SER A 225 3.64 2.10 1.82
C SER A 225 5.08 1.61 1.79
N MET A 226 5.96 2.29 1.06
CA MET A 226 7.40 2.01 1.09
C MET A 226 8.15 3.18 1.72
N TRP A 227 9.25 2.86 2.41
CA TRP A 227 10.13 3.86 3.02
C TRP A 227 11.58 3.58 2.65
N ILE A 228 12.23 4.55 2.00
CA ILE A 228 13.66 4.50 1.73
C ILE A 228 14.36 5.35 2.78
N GLU A 229 15.26 4.72 3.54
CA GLU A 229 16.09 5.41 4.52
C GLU A 229 17.57 5.41 4.14
N GLY A 230 18.27 6.48 4.47
CA GLY A 230 19.69 6.65 4.21
C GLY A 230 20.13 8.09 4.43
N ARG A 231 21.42 8.34 4.60
CA ARG A 231 21.97 9.66 4.89
C ARG A 231 21.63 10.68 3.80
N SER A 232 21.67 11.96 4.14
CA SER A 232 21.52 13.05 3.16
C SER A 232 22.56 12.96 2.06
N GLY A 233 22.19 13.32 0.83
CA GLY A 233 23.11 13.30 -0.34
C GLY A 233 23.34 11.93 -0.98
N MET A 234 22.72 10.83 -0.48
CA MET A 234 22.90 9.49 -1.06
C MET A 234 22.15 9.24 -2.37
N GLY A 235 21.33 10.18 -2.85
CA GLY A 235 20.59 10.04 -4.11
C GLY A 235 19.21 9.39 -3.97
N LYS A 236 18.65 9.27 -2.77
CA LYS A 236 17.29 8.70 -2.51
C LYS A 236 16.22 9.30 -3.42
N THR A 237 16.10 10.62 -3.43
CA THR A 237 15.12 11.36 -4.23
C THR A 237 15.32 11.15 -5.73
N SER A 238 16.56 11.16 -6.20
CA SER A 238 16.89 10.96 -7.62
C SER A 238 16.51 9.56 -8.08
N LEU A 239 16.85 8.54 -7.30
CA LEU A 239 16.53 7.17 -7.62
C LEU A 239 15.00 6.91 -7.53
N SER A 240 14.35 7.44 -6.51
CA SER A 240 12.89 7.38 -6.38
C SER A 240 12.18 7.98 -7.59
N LYS A 241 12.62 9.17 -8.03
CA LYS A 241 12.10 9.82 -9.24
C LYS A 241 12.31 8.95 -10.48
N MET A 242 13.50 8.40 -10.67
CA MET A 242 13.84 7.58 -11.84
C MET A 242 12.87 6.41 -12.01
N PHE A 243 12.53 5.72 -10.93
CA PHE A 243 11.60 4.58 -10.99
C PHE A 243 10.12 4.98 -11.04
N THR A 244 9.75 6.12 -10.43
CA THR A 244 8.33 6.48 -10.28
C THR A 244 7.82 7.47 -11.31
N GLN A 245 8.70 8.14 -12.07
CA GLN A 245 8.33 9.12 -13.11
C GLN A 245 7.82 8.43 -14.39
N ILE A 246 6.77 7.64 -14.28
CA ILE A 246 6.04 7.12 -15.43
C ILE A 246 5.21 8.23 -16.06
N PHE A 247 4.74 9.18 -15.25
CA PHE A 247 3.87 10.28 -15.64
C PHE A 247 4.63 11.62 -15.60
N GLU A 248 4.31 12.53 -16.51
CA GLU A 248 5.00 13.83 -16.63
C GLU A 248 4.76 14.75 -15.43
N SER A 249 3.65 14.62 -14.73
CA SER A 249 3.15 15.60 -13.74
C SER A 249 3.25 15.15 -12.29
N LEU A 250 3.92 14.04 -11.98
CA LEU A 250 4.06 13.59 -10.60
C LEU A 250 4.96 14.56 -9.81
N LYS A 251 4.36 15.27 -8.87
CA LYS A 251 5.05 16.20 -7.99
C LYS A 251 5.53 15.50 -6.72
N LEU A 252 6.71 15.91 -6.26
CA LEU A 252 7.18 15.59 -4.91
C LEU A 252 6.39 16.40 -3.89
N VAL A 253 6.00 15.77 -2.81
CA VAL A 253 5.42 16.42 -1.64
C VAL A 253 6.47 16.46 -0.55
N HIS A 254 6.84 17.67 -0.10
CA HIS A 254 7.67 17.77 1.10
C HIS A 254 6.86 17.35 2.32
N VAL A 255 7.45 16.46 3.12
CA VAL A 255 6.80 15.91 4.34
C VAL A 255 6.31 17.01 5.28
N TYR A 256 6.95 18.18 5.29
CA TYR A 256 6.58 19.31 6.15
C TYR A 256 5.46 20.20 5.59
N ASP A 257 5.19 20.14 4.28
CA ASP A 257 4.15 20.95 3.59
C ASP A 257 2.78 20.26 3.53
N PHE A 258 2.56 19.33 4.35
CA PHE A 258 1.51 18.33 4.42
C PHE A 258 0.06 18.85 4.30
N LYS A 259 -0.22 20.13 4.47
CA LYS A 259 -1.61 20.64 4.49
C LYS A 259 -2.19 21.03 3.14
N LYS A 260 -1.36 21.38 2.16
CA LYS A 260 -1.84 21.98 0.89
C LYS A 260 -1.95 20.99 -0.27
N ASP A 261 -1.12 19.96 -0.32
CA ASP A 261 -0.95 19.12 -1.52
C ASP A 261 -1.44 17.68 -1.37
N LEU A 262 -1.84 17.24 -0.14
CA LEU A 262 -2.25 15.86 0.12
C LEU A 262 -3.42 15.43 -0.77
N ASN A 263 -4.46 16.26 -0.87
CA ASN A 263 -5.63 15.92 -1.66
C ASN A 263 -5.35 15.85 -3.17
N LYS A 264 -4.37 16.60 -3.69
CA LYS A 264 -4.03 16.59 -5.12
C LYS A 264 -3.16 15.39 -5.52
N ASN A 265 -2.12 15.07 -4.73
CA ASN A 265 -1.15 14.04 -5.11
C ASN A 265 -1.57 12.61 -4.78
N ILE A 266 -2.40 12.43 -3.76
CA ILE A 266 -2.97 11.11 -3.39
C ILE A 266 -4.27 10.83 -4.14
N MET A 267 -4.85 11.81 -4.79
CA MET A 267 -5.98 11.64 -5.72
C MET A 267 -5.58 10.93 -7.02
N ASN A 268 -4.30 10.85 -7.35
CA ASN A 268 -3.85 10.12 -8.52
C ASN A 268 -3.99 8.62 -8.28
N ARG A 269 -4.84 7.99 -9.08
CA ARG A 269 -5.05 6.55 -9.06
C ARG A 269 -3.91 5.85 -9.76
N ASP A 270 -3.63 4.62 -9.31
CA ASP A 270 -2.76 3.70 -10.02
C ASP A 270 -1.38 4.27 -10.31
N CYS A 271 -0.84 5.04 -9.35
CA CYS A 271 0.52 5.60 -9.42
C CYS A 271 1.16 5.69 -8.03
N VAL A 272 2.45 6.02 -8.00
CA VAL A 272 3.21 6.26 -6.76
C VAL A 272 3.27 7.74 -6.47
N SER A 273 2.89 8.14 -5.26
CA SER A 273 3.11 9.49 -4.72
C SER A 273 4.34 9.48 -3.82
N ILE A 274 5.25 10.45 -4.01
CA ILE A 274 6.49 10.55 -3.25
C ILE A 274 6.37 11.62 -2.18
N PHE A 275 6.59 11.21 -0.92
CA PHE A 275 6.78 12.11 0.22
C PHE A 275 8.26 12.18 0.55
N ASP A 276 8.87 13.32 0.25
CA ASP A 276 10.32 13.46 0.22
C ASP A 276 10.84 14.24 1.44
N ASP A 277 12.09 13.90 1.80
CA ASP A 277 12.94 14.66 2.72
C ASP A 277 12.44 14.68 4.18
N TYR A 278 12.11 13.49 4.71
CA TYR A 278 11.95 13.36 6.16
C TYR A 278 13.33 13.38 6.84
N GLY A 279 13.60 14.48 7.53
CA GLY A 279 14.88 14.72 8.24
C GLY A 279 14.68 14.96 9.73
N THR A 280 15.78 15.25 10.42
CA THR A 280 15.75 15.65 11.82
C THR A 280 15.21 17.08 11.95
N SER A 281 14.03 17.21 12.54
CA SER A 281 13.45 18.53 12.86
C SER A 281 14.30 19.30 13.87
N LYS A 282 14.37 20.62 13.70
CA LYS A 282 15.10 21.53 14.61
C LYS A 282 14.55 21.55 16.04
N THR A 283 13.30 21.14 16.27
CA THR A 283 12.67 21.08 17.59
C THR A 283 11.89 19.78 17.81
N LYS A 284 11.96 19.23 19.01
CA LYS A 284 11.24 18.00 19.40
C LYS A 284 9.73 18.11 19.13
N LYS A 285 9.12 19.25 19.44
CA LYS A 285 7.67 19.47 19.25
C LYS A 285 7.24 19.34 17.77
N VAL A 286 8.04 19.89 16.84
CA VAL A 286 7.77 19.79 15.40
C VAL A 286 7.99 18.37 14.92
N ALA A 287 9.01 17.67 15.42
CA ALA A 287 9.26 16.26 15.13
C ALA A 287 8.06 15.39 15.53
N ASP A 288 7.60 15.53 16.78
CA ASP A 288 6.49 14.74 17.32
C ASP A 288 5.20 14.94 16.52
N LEU A 289 4.85 16.19 16.20
CA LEU A 289 3.67 16.53 15.37
C LEU A 289 3.78 15.98 13.95
N THR A 290 4.98 15.98 13.37
CA THR A 290 5.21 15.43 12.03
C THR A 290 5.10 13.92 12.04
N ASN A 291 5.67 13.26 13.06
CA ASN A 291 5.58 11.82 13.24
C ASN A 291 4.12 11.35 13.37
N GLU A 292 3.32 12.02 14.21
CA GLU A 292 1.90 11.71 14.37
C GLU A 292 1.13 11.79 13.03
N LYS A 293 1.45 12.81 12.22
CA LYS A 293 0.81 12.97 10.90
C LYS A 293 1.21 11.89 9.92
N ILE A 294 2.51 11.57 9.83
CA ILE A 294 3.00 10.52 8.95
C ILE A 294 2.45 9.17 9.37
N GLU A 295 2.44 8.88 10.67
CA GLU A 295 1.88 7.64 11.21
C GLU A 295 0.40 7.48 10.83
N LYS A 296 -0.38 8.55 11.00
CA LYS A 296 -1.78 8.54 10.58
C LYS A 296 -1.92 8.33 9.07
N LEU A 297 -1.08 8.98 8.26
CA LEU A 297 -1.07 8.80 6.81
C LEU A 297 -0.77 7.35 6.42
N ILE A 298 0.23 6.74 7.04
CA ILE A 298 0.57 5.33 6.81
C ILE A 298 -0.62 4.41 7.11
N ARG A 299 -1.36 4.68 8.19
CA ARG A 299 -2.57 3.91 8.52
C ARG A 299 -3.69 4.13 7.52
N ASP A 300 -4.01 5.38 7.20
CA ASP A 300 -5.09 5.73 6.28
C ASP A 300 -4.86 5.11 4.90
N ILE A 301 -3.61 5.12 4.42
CA ILE A 301 -3.22 4.46 3.17
C ILE A 301 -3.28 2.94 3.32
N GLY A 302 -2.76 2.39 4.41
CA GLY A 302 -2.76 0.94 4.66
C GLY A 302 -4.17 0.38 4.80
N ASP A 303 -5.08 1.11 5.40
CA ASP A 303 -6.47 0.66 5.61
C ASP A 303 -7.38 1.06 4.44
N ARG A 304 -6.89 1.89 3.50
CA ARG A 304 -7.63 2.37 2.32
C ARG A 304 -8.95 3.05 2.68
N GLU A 305 -8.95 3.85 3.74
CA GLU A 305 -10.14 4.50 4.26
C GLU A 305 -10.23 5.98 3.87
N VAL A 306 -11.47 6.47 3.76
CA VAL A 306 -11.76 7.90 3.67
C VAL A 306 -11.67 8.49 5.07
N THR A 307 -10.83 9.49 5.25
CA THR A 307 -10.54 10.10 6.56
C THR A 307 -10.58 11.62 6.48
N SER A 308 -10.26 12.31 7.58
CA SER A 308 -10.13 13.77 7.56
C SER A 308 -9.01 14.29 6.63
N TYR A 309 -8.06 13.45 6.27
CA TYR A 309 -7.01 13.78 5.29
C TYR A 309 -7.37 13.42 3.86
N PHE A 310 -8.19 12.38 3.68
CA PHE A 310 -8.60 11.88 2.38
C PHE A 310 -10.10 12.04 2.20
N THR A 311 -10.51 13.01 1.40
CA THR A 311 -11.92 13.16 0.99
C THR A 311 -12.35 12.07 0.01
N VAL A 312 -11.41 11.31 -0.53
CA VAL A 312 -11.60 10.21 -1.47
C VAL A 312 -10.71 9.05 -1.05
N ARG A 313 -11.17 7.81 -1.24
CA ARG A 313 -10.40 6.60 -0.95
C ARG A 313 -9.03 6.64 -1.64
N PRO A 314 -7.92 6.36 -0.93
CA PRO A 314 -6.60 6.28 -1.54
C PRO A 314 -6.50 5.07 -2.49
N GLU A 315 -6.24 5.31 -3.77
CA GLU A 315 -6.18 4.27 -4.82
C GLU A 315 -4.82 4.24 -5.53
N GLY A 316 -3.80 4.85 -4.95
CA GLY A 316 -2.40 4.80 -5.35
C GLY A 316 -1.51 4.19 -4.28
N MET A 317 -0.21 4.13 -4.54
CA MET A 317 0.81 3.73 -3.58
C MET A 317 1.60 4.94 -3.11
N VAL A 318 2.29 4.81 -1.96
CA VAL A 318 3.08 5.89 -1.39
C VAL A 318 4.50 5.43 -1.12
N LEU A 319 5.44 6.28 -1.50
CA LEU A 319 6.86 6.17 -1.23
C LEU A 319 7.31 7.32 -0.34
N PHE A 320 7.88 7.02 0.81
CA PHE A 320 8.55 7.98 1.68
C PHE A 320 10.06 7.91 1.49
N THR A 321 10.73 9.05 1.57
CA THR A 321 12.19 9.11 1.67
C THR A 321 12.59 9.88 2.92
N GLY A 322 13.64 9.43 3.60
CA GLY A 322 14.12 10.07 4.81
C GLY A 322 15.53 9.67 5.19
N GLU A 323 16.13 10.41 6.14
CA GLU A 323 17.43 10.04 6.69
C GLU A 323 17.33 8.82 7.62
N LYS A 324 16.19 8.67 8.27
CA LYS A 324 15.83 7.56 9.15
C LYS A 324 14.33 7.32 9.10
N PHE A 325 13.91 6.16 9.55
CA PHE A 325 12.50 5.88 9.77
C PHE A 325 11.94 6.73 10.92
N ILE A 326 10.62 7.01 10.89
CA ILE A 326 9.99 7.76 11.99
C ILE A 326 10.15 7.00 13.29
N THR A 327 10.55 7.72 14.36
CA THR A 327 10.47 7.21 15.72
C THR A 327 8.99 7.22 16.11
N MET A 328 8.38 6.06 16.08
CA MET A 328 6.97 5.93 16.43
C MET A 328 6.79 6.22 17.92
N GLY A 329 5.92 7.18 18.23
CA GLY A 329 5.58 7.55 19.59
C GLY A 329 4.69 6.51 20.28
N LYS A 330 3.79 6.92 21.12
CA LYS A 330 2.96 6.13 22.05
C LYS A 330 2.03 5.07 21.46
N VAL A 331 1.98 4.85 20.15
CA VAL A 331 1.01 3.98 19.47
C VAL A 331 1.67 2.69 19.00
N ASP A 332 0.87 1.64 18.87
CA ASP A 332 1.24 0.27 18.56
C ASP A 332 2.19 0.15 17.35
N ILE A 333 3.49 0.10 17.67
CA ILE A 333 4.61 0.08 16.73
C ILE A 333 4.49 -1.10 15.76
N ALA A 334 4.07 -2.26 16.25
CA ALA A 334 3.93 -3.47 15.45
C ALA A 334 2.88 -3.33 14.33
N SER A 335 1.75 -2.68 14.63
CA SER A 335 0.67 -2.48 13.66
C SER A 335 1.06 -1.54 12.51
N SER A 336 1.79 -0.46 12.81
CA SER A 336 2.22 0.52 11.79
C SER A 336 3.45 0.01 11.02
N ALA A 337 4.38 -0.69 11.68
CA ALA A 337 5.53 -1.31 11.02
C ALA A 337 5.12 -2.35 9.97
N GLY A 338 4.04 -3.11 10.21
CA GLY A 338 3.51 -4.04 9.23
C GLY A 338 2.97 -3.38 7.95
N ARG A 339 2.66 -2.07 7.98
CA ARG A 339 2.14 -1.31 6.83
C ARG A 339 3.21 -0.61 6.00
N VAL A 340 4.49 -0.77 6.34
CA VAL A 340 5.60 -0.10 5.64
C VAL A 340 6.67 -1.11 5.27
N VAL A 341 7.01 -1.19 4.00
CA VAL A 341 8.20 -1.90 3.53
C VAL A 341 9.38 -0.93 3.62
N ARG A 342 10.32 -1.21 4.54
CA ARG A 342 11.50 -0.39 4.74
C ARG A 342 12.65 -0.91 3.88
N VAL A 343 13.34 0.01 3.22
CA VAL A 343 14.50 -0.29 2.40
C VAL A 343 15.62 0.66 2.80
N GLN A 344 16.71 0.10 3.27
CA GLN A 344 17.92 0.87 3.58
C GLN A 344 18.70 1.13 2.29
N MET A 345 19.18 2.35 2.15
CA MET A 345 20.01 2.77 1.04
C MET A 345 21.40 3.08 1.55
N ASP A 346 22.35 2.22 1.19
CA ASP A 346 23.75 2.47 1.40
C ASP A 346 24.27 3.56 0.46
N ASN A 347 25.43 4.15 0.79
CA ASN A 347 25.98 5.24 -0.02
C ASN A 347 26.28 4.79 -1.44
N LEU A 348 25.43 5.16 -2.40
CA LEU A 348 25.62 4.85 -3.83
C LEU A 348 26.95 5.39 -4.39
N PHE A 349 27.51 6.43 -3.78
CA PHE A 349 28.72 7.10 -4.23
C PHE A 349 29.99 6.60 -3.55
N ASP A 350 29.89 5.71 -2.55
CA ASP A 350 31.07 5.14 -1.89
C ASP A 350 31.62 3.95 -2.69
N LYS A 351 32.62 4.22 -3.50
CA LYS A 351 33.31 3.23 -4.34
C LYS A 351 33.93 2.07 -3.56
N LYS A 352 34.07 2.18 -2.24
CA LYS A 352 34.64 1.12 -1.40
C LYS A 352 33.62 0.11 -0.91
N GLN A 353 32.34 0.48 -0.84
CA GLN A 353 31.28 -0.38 -0.30
C GLN A 353 30.35 -0.94 -1.37
N THR A 354 30.26 -0.37 -2.56
CA THR A 354 29.31 -0.79 -3.58
C THR A 354 29.99 -1.16 -4.88
N SER A 355 30.25 -2.45 -5.06
CA SER A 355 30.62 -3.03 -6.38
C SER A 355 29.44 -3.01 -7.39
N THR A 356 28.25 -2.59 -6.97
CA THR A 356 27.00 -2.68 -7.74
C THR A 356 26.52 -1.36 -8.34
N TYR A 357 27.05 -0.20 -7.90
CA TYR A 357 26.65 1.10 -8.47
C TYR A 357 27.32 1.35 -9.82
N ASP A 358 26.50 1.52 -10.86
CA ASP A 358 26.94 1.90 -12.21
C ASP A 358 26.52 3.34 -12.55
N PRO A 359 27.42 4.33 -12.39
CA PRO A 359 27.10 5.73 -12.66
C PRO A 359 26.74 6.00 -14.11
N LEU A 360 27.31 5.25 -15.08
CA LEU A 360 26.98 5.40 -16.48
C LEU A 360 25.54 4.95 -16.77
N LYS A 361 25.09 3.86 -16.13
CA LYS A 361 23.70 3.43 -16.24
C LYS A 361 22.75 4.44 -15.60
N VAL A 362 23.07 4.96 -14.42
CA VAL A 362 22.25 5.98 -13.77
C VAL A 362 22.13 7.24 -14.62
N GLU A 363 23.23 7.71 -15.20
CA GLU A 363 23.22 8.84 -16.13
C GLU A 363 22.38 8.55 -17.38
N ARG A 364 22.53 7.36 -17.94
CA ARG A 364 21.75 6.88 -19.07
C ARG A 364 20.24 6.93 -18.79
N PHE A 365 19.77 6.40 -17.65
CA PHE A 365 18.36 6.38 -17.28
C PHE A 365 17.82 7.75 -16.82
N ASN A 366 18.69 8.68 -16.40
CA ASN A 366 18.32 10.07 -16.10
C ASN A 366 18.23 10.95 -17.36
N SER A 367 18.83 10.53 -18.48
CA SER A 367 18.79 11.32 -19.71
C SER A 367 17.37 11.35 -20.29
N SER A 368 16.98 12.50 -20.85
CA SER A 368 15.63 12.71 -21.39
C SER A 368 15.27 11.76 -22.56
N LYS A 369 16.26 11.17 -23.22
CA LYS A 369 16.05 10.22 -24.32
C LYS A 369 15.81 8.79 -23.83
N GLU A 370 16.49 8.36 -22.78
CA GLU A 370 16.47 6.99 -22.26
C GLU A 370 15.67 6.85 -20.96
N GLY A 371 15.43 7.95 -20.23
CA GLY A 371 14.57 7.97 -19.03
C GLY A 371 13.10 7.61 -19.26
N SER A 372 12.73 7.37 -20.51
CA SER A 372 11.37 6.94 -20.89
C SER A 372 11.21 5.44 -21.12
N PHE A 373 12.24 4.61 -20.89
CA PHE A 373 12.10 3.15 -21.02
C PHE A 373 10.97 2.60 -20.16
N LEU A 374 10.95 2.96 -18.88
CA LEU A 374 9.92 2.49 -17.95
C LEU A 374 8.53 2.99 -18.36
N SER A 375 8.38 4.26 -18.73
CA SER A 375 7.08 4.83 -19.16
C SER A 375 6.57 4.19 -20.44
N THR A 376 7.43 4.01 -21.43
CA THR A 376 7.07 3.42 -22.72
C THR A 376 6.74 1.92 -22.56
N SER A 377 7.52 1.20 -21.76
CA SER A 377 7.22 -0.19 -21.41
C SER A 377 5.91 -0.29 -20.64
N MET A 378 5.67 0.64 -19.71
CA MET A 378 4.45 0.65 -18.90
C MET A 378 3.20 0.92 -19.75
N ALA A 379 3.27 1.81 -20.75
CA ALA A 379 2.14 2.01 -21.67
C ALA A 379 1.75 0.71 -22.41
N SER A 380 2.74 -0.04 -22.90
CA SER A 380 2.53 -1.33 -23.53
C SER A 380 2.03 -2.40 -22.55
N TYR A 381 2.55 -2.39 -21.31
CA TYR A 381 2.08 -3.25 -20.23
C TYR A 381 0.64 -2.95 -19.84
N LEU A 382 0.27 -1.68 -19.68
CA LEU A 382 -1.11 -1.28 -19.40
C LEU A 382 -2.09 -1.72 -20.50
N LYS A 383 -1.65 -1.68 -21.77
CA LYS A 383 -2.47 -2.20 -22.89
C LYS A 383 -2.69 -3.71 -22.75
N TRP A 384 -1.64 -4.46 -22.47
CA TRP A 384 -1.75 -5.89 -22.20
C TRP A 384 -2.59 -6.17 -20.95
N MET A 385 -2.42 -5.38 -19.88
CA MET A 385 -3.22 -5.50 -18.66
C MET A 385 -4.70 -5.25 -18.90
N SER A 386 -5.09 -4.32 -19.79
CA SER A 386 -6.50 -4.09 -20.08
C SER A 386 -7.19 -5.33 -20.63
N GLU A 387 -6.49 -6.13 -21.45
CA GLU A 387 -6.98 -7.41 -21.96
C GLU A 387 -7.11 -8.45 -20.81
N LYS A 388 -6.11 -8.50 -19.92
CA LYS A 388 -6.09 -9.45 -18.79
C LYS A 388 -7.13 -9.13 -17.72
N LEU A 389 -7.30 -7.87 -17.34
CA LEU A 389 -8.31 -7.41 -16.37
C LEU A 389 -9.73 -7.76 -16.82
N ASN A 390 -9.99 -7.83 -18.13
CA ASN A 390 -11.26 -8.21 -18.71
C ASN A 390 -11.41 -9.75 -18.89
N SER A 391 -10.51 -10.54 -18.32
CA SER A 391 -10.54 -12.01 -18.39
C SER A 391 -10.38 -12.63 -16.99
N HIS A 392 -9.47 -13.58 -16.81
CA HIS A 392 -9.27 -14.32 -15.55
C HIS A 392 -8.14 -13.75 -14.65
N PHE A 393 -7.82 -12.46 -14.77
CA PHE A 393 -6.71 -11.84 -14.03
C PHE A 393 -6.85 -11.99 -12.52
N PHE A 394 -8.02 -11.64 -11.95
CA PHE A 394 -8.20 -11.58 -10.50
C PHE A 394 -8.11 -12.96 -9.84
N GLU A 395 -8.60 -14.00 -10.51
CA GLU A 395 -8.47 -15.40 -10.05
C GLU A 395 -7.00 -15.84 -10.04
N SER A 396 -6.28 -15.55 -11.13
CA SER A 396 -4.86 -15.85 -11.24
C SER A 396 -4.05 -15.08 -10.22
N TYR A 397 -4.32 -13.78 -10.05
CA TYR A 397 -3.64 -12.94 -9.07
C TYR A 397 -3.86 -13.46 -7.64
N ARG A 398 -5.09 -13.82 -7.28
CA ARG A 398 -5.42 -14.36 -5.94
C ARG A 398 -4.69 -15.66 -5.66
N ARG A 399 -4.70 -16.60 -6.61
CA ARG A 399 -3.99 -17.88 -6.49
C ARG A 399 -2.49 -17.66 -6.29
N ASP A 400 -1.88 -16.81 -7.10
CA ASP A 400 -0.45 -16.54 -7.06
C ASP A 400 -0.07 -15.74 -5.81
N PHE A 401 -0.96 -14.84 -5.35
CA PHE A 401 -0.81 -14.12 -4.09
C PHE A 401 -0.80 -15.08 -2.89
N GLU A 402 -1.77 -16.00 -2.81
CA GLU A 402 -1.84 -17.00 -1.74
C GLU A 402 -0.61 -17.91 -1.74
N TYR A 403 -0.15 -18.32 -2.92
CA TYR A 403 1.07 -19.13 -3.06
C TYR A 403 2.29 -18.39 -2.49
N HIS A 404 2.53 -17.14 -2.88
CA HIS A 404 3.68 -16.38 -2.40
C HIS A 404 3.56 -15.97 -0.94
N ARG A 405 2.36 -15.65 -0.48
CA ARG A 405 2.09 -15.41 0.94
C ARG A 405 2.46 -16.61 1.80
N ASN A 406 2.08 -17.81 1.37
CA ASN A 406 2.43 -19.05 2.05
C ASN A 406 3.94 -19.31 2.01
N TYR A 407 4.60 -19.06 0.88
CA TYR A 407 6.05 -19.15 0.77
C TYR A 407 6.76 -18.24 1.78
N TYR A 408 6.36 -16.98 1.90
CA TYR A 408 6.91 -16.06 2.89
C TYR A 408 6.51 -16.38 4.34
N SER A 409 5.53 -17.26 4.55
CA SER A 409 5.09 -17.67 5.88
C SER A 409 6.00 -18.71 6.54
N THR A 410 7.00 -19.21 5.83
CA THR A 410 8.06 -20.06 6.40
C THR A 410 8.90 -19.30 7.44
N GLU A 411 8.97 -17.98 7.37
CA GLU A 411 9.62 -17.15 8.39
C GLU A 411 8.65 -16.84 9.54
N SER A 412 8.94 -17.37 10.72
CA SER A 412 8.05 -17.31 11.89
C SER A 412 7.96 -15.92 12.54
N ASN A 413 9.05 -15.14 12.51
CA ASN A 413 9.17 -13.89 13.27
C ASN A 413 8.75 -12.64 12.49
N ILE A 414 8.07 -12.80 11.36
CA ILE A 414 7.69 -11.69 10.50
C ILE A 414 6.17 -11.45 10.59
N HIS A 415 5.80 -10.19 10.78
CA HIS A 415 4.41 -9.78 10.85
C HIS A 415 3.64 -10.21 9.58
N SER A 416 2.42 -10.77 9.74
CA SER A 416 1.61 -11.30 8.63
C SER A 416 1.39 -10.31 7.48
N ARG A 417 1.20 -9.02 7.79
CA ARG A 417 1.06 -7.96 6.79
C ARG A 417 2.31 -7.76 5.93
N GLN A 418 3.51 -7.97 6.48
CA GLN A 418 4.75 -7.91 5.68
C GLN A 418 4.76 -9.04 4.64
N LYS A 419 4.32 -10.23 5.01
CA LYS A 419 4.19 -11.36 4.07
C LYS A 419 3.22 -11.03 2.93
N ASP A 420 2.10 -10.39 3.25
CA ASP A 420 1.14 -9.90 2.26
C ASP A 420 1.76 -8.84 1.34
N ASN A 421 2.53 -7.89 1.89
CA ASN A 421 3.19 -6.83 1.12
C ASN A 421 4.16 -7.42 0.09
N PHE A 422 5.01 -8.35 0.52
CA PHE A 422 5.98 -9.01 -0.37
C PHE A 422 5.31 -9.96 -1.37
N ALA A 423 4.19 -10.59 -1.02
CA ALA A 423 3.39 -11.35 -1.97
C ALA A 423 2.86 -10.45 -3.09
N HIS A 424 2.29 -9.27 -2.77
CA HIS A 424 1.86 -8.30 -3.78
C HIS A 424 3.01 -7.86 -4.70
N MET A 425 4.19 -7.57 -4.13
CA MET A 425 5.37 -7.16 -4.90
C MET A 425 5.82 -8.27 -5.86
N THR A 426 5.89 -9.50 -5.38
CA THR A 426 6.32 -10.65 -6.18
C THR A 426 5.33 -10.96 -7.30
N VAL A 427 4.05 -11.01 -6.99
CA VAL A 427 3.00 -11.31 -7.99
C VAL A 427 2.96 -10.25 -9.08
N SER A 428 3.01 -8.96 -8.70
CA SER A 428 3.01 -7.87 -9.68
C SER A 428 4.26 -7.92 -10.59
N PHE A 429 5.42 -8.25 -10.03
CA PHE A 429 6.64 -8.45 -10.81
C PHE A 429 6.52 -9.63 -11.78
N ASN A 430 5.97 -10.76 -11.32
CA ASN A 430 5.75 -11.94 -12.16
C ASN A 430 4.75 -11.66 -13.31
N PHE A 431 3.70 -10.87 -13.09
CA PHE A 431 2.80 -10.43 -14.16
C PHE A 431 3.52 -9.56 -15.20
N TYR A 432 4.45 -8.70 -14.77
CA TYR A 432 5.26 -7.93 -15.70
C TYR A 432 6.20 -8.82 -16.54
N LEU A 433 6.81 -9.82 -15.92
CA LEU A 433 7.59 -10.82 -16.65
C LEU A 433 6.72 -11.66 -17.60
N ALA A 434 5.52 -12.06 -17.17
CA ALA A 434 4.56 -12.79 -18.02
C ALA A 434 4.15 -11.98 -19.26
N TYR A 435 4.00 -10.66 -19.11
CA TYR A 435 3.82 -9.76 -20.26
C TYR A 435 4.98 -9.86 -21.25
N GLY A 436 6.21 -9.77 -20.76
CA GLY A 436 7.40 -9.88 -21.60
C GLY A 436 7.53 -11.23 -22.29
N LEU A 437 7.20 -12.31 -21.59
CA LEU A 437 7.18 -13.68 -22.13
C LEU A 437 6.12 -13.84 -23.22
N GLU A 438 4.89 -13.39 -22.96
CA GLU A 438 3.76 -13.51 -23.92
C GLU A 438 3.99 -12.70 -25.20
N LYS A 439 4.66 -11.53 -25.06
CA LYS A 439 5.06 -10.71 -26.23
C LYS A 439 6.34 -11.20 -26.91
N GLY A 440 7.00 -12.25 -26.41
CA GLY A 440 8.24 -12.77 -26.97
C GLY A 440 9.45 -11.85 -26.78
N TYR A 441 9.44 -11.02 -25.73
CA TYR A 441 10.56 -10.12 -25.41
C TYR A 441 11.65 -10.85 -24.64
N ILE A 442 11.27 -11.85 -23.83
CA ILE A 442 12.15 -12.76 -23.09
C ILE A 442 11.75 -14.21 -23.33
N THR A 443 12.70 -15.11 -23.12
CA THR A 443 12.48 -16.56 -23.20
C THR A 443 11.90 -17.13 -21.91
N PRO A 444 11.35 -18.36 -21.90
CA PRO A 444 10.92 -19.02 -20.66
C PRO A 444 12.05 -19.15 -19.63
N GLU A 445 13.28 -19.42 -20.08
CA GLU A 445 14.46 -19.54 -19.23
C GLU A 445 14.81 -18.19 -18.59
N GLU A 446 14.84 -17.10 -19.37
CA GLU A 446 15.05 -15.75 -18.86
C GLU A 446 13.97 -15.34 -17.87
N ASN A 447 12.68 -15.63 -18.18
CA ASN A 447 11.56 -15.41 -17.27
C ASN A 447 11.76 -16.11 -15.92
N ALA A 448 12.18 -17.38 -15.93
CA ALA A 448 12.46 -18.14 -14.71
C ALA A 448 13.63 -17.54 -13.91
N VAL A 449 14.70 -17.13 -14.58
CA VAL A 449 15.87 -16.49 -13.94
C VAL A 449 15.50 -15.16 -13.27
N TYR A 450 14.79 -14.28 -13.98
CA TYR A 450 14.35 -13.00 -13.41
C TYR A 450 13.37 -13.20 -12.25
N GLY A 451 12.41 -14.11 -12.37
CA GLY A 451 11.43 -14.42 -11.35
C GLY A 451 12.07 -14.97 -10.07
N GLU A 452 12.99 -15.94 -10.21
CA GLU A 452 13.68 -16.52 -9.06
C GLU A 452 14.62 -15.50 -8.39
N LYS A 453 15.34 -14.69 -9.18
CA LYS A 453 16.17 -13.60 -8.64
C LYS A 453 15.33 -12.63 -7.82
N ALA A 454 14.19 -12.16 -8.36
CA ALA A 454 13.30 -11.24 -7.65
C ALA A 454 12.75 -11.85 -6.36
N LYS A 455 12.31 -13.11 -6.40
CA LYS A 455 11.80 -13.84 -5.23
C LYS A 455 12.84 -13.93 -4.12
N ASN A 456 14.10 -14.24 -4.47
CA ASN A 456 15.20 -14.32 -3.51
C ASN A 456 15.54 -12.94 -2.92
N VAL A 457 15.58 -11.89 -3.75
CA VAL A 457 15.80 -10.51 -3.30
C VAL A 457 14.70 -10.09 -2.32
N PHE A 458 13.43 -10.37 -2.63
CA PHE A 458 12.31 -10.05 -1.74
C PHE A 458 12.34 -10.86 -0.45
N PHE A 459 12.77 -12.11 -0.49
CA PHE A 459 12.93 -12.93 0.70
C PHE A 459 14.00 -12.35 1.64
N GLU A 460 15.14 -11.96 1.10
CA GLU A 460 16.19 -11.30 1.89
C GLU A 460 15.75 -9.93 2.43
N LEU A 461 15.00 -9.16 1.65
CA LEU A 461 14.46 -7.89 2.12
C LEU A 461 13.36 -8.11 3.18
N LEU A 462 12.57 -9.17 3.06
CA LEU A 462 11.57 -9.56 4.06
C LEU A 462 12.23 -9.89 5.41
N LYS A 463 13.33 -10.65 5.40
CA LYS A 463 14.12 -10.92 6.63
C LYS A 463 14.58 -9.64 7.31
N GLN A 464 14.95 -8.62 6.54
CA GLN A 464 15.32 -7.31 7.08
C GLN A 464 14.13 -6.54 7.71
N GLN A 465 12.87 -6.87 7.33
CA GLN A 465 11.69 -6.30 7.98
C GLN A 465 11.44 -6.90 9.38
N ALA A 466 12.01 -8.06 9.68
CA ALA A 466 12.00 -8.65 11.01
C ALA A 466 12.88 -7.87 12.01
N VAL A 467 13.74 -6.98 11.52
CA VAL A 467 14.51 -6.08 12.37
C VAL A 467 13.54 -5.19 13.14
N SER A 468 13.65 -5.32 14.45
CA SER A 468 12.85 -4.63 15.45
C SER A 468 12.69 -3.13 15.14
N PRO A 469 11.53 -2.54 15.42
CA PRO A 469 11.32 -1.10 15.38
C PRO A 469 12.09 -0.36 16.48
N PHE A 470 12.98 -1.05 17.20
CA PHE A 470 13.76 -0.51 18.30
C PHE A 470 14.99 0.23 17.81
N ASP A 471 15.50 1.10 18.67
CA ASP A 471 16.80 1.71 18.50
C ASP A 471 17.86 0.62 18.20
N PRO A 472 18.79 0.80 17.27
CA PRO A 472 19.80 -0.22 16.94
C PRO A 472 20.55 -0.76 18.15
N ASP A 473 20.89 0.11 19.10
CA ASP A 473 21.58 -0.31 20.33
C ASP A 473 20.69 -1.22 21.20
N VAL A 474 19.36 -0.96 21.22
CA VAL A 474 18.39 -1.82 21.92
C VAL A 474 18.31 -3.19 21.24
N GLN A 475 18.26 -3.22 19.91
CA GLN A 475 18.19 -4.49 19.18
C GLN A 475 19.44 -5.33 19.38
N ILE A 476 20.64 -4.74 19.20
CA ILE A 476 21.91 -5.42 19.42
C ILE A 476 21.97 -6.00 20.85
N PHE A 477 21.50 -5.23 21.83
CA PHE A 477 21.44 -5.70 23.22
C PHE A 477 20.48 -6.88 23.40
N LEU A 478 19.30 -6.84 22.80
CA LEU A 478 18.29 -7.90 22.90
C LEU A 478 18.74 -9.19 22.23
N ASP A 479 19.34 -9.09 21.04
CA ASP A 479 19.88 -10.24 20.29
C ASP A 479 20.99 -10.93 21.09
N ALA A 480 21.94 -10.16 21.62
CA ALA A 480 23.01 -10.69 22.45
C ALA A 480 22.52 -11.26 23.79
N LEU A 481 21.47 -10.67 24.37
CA LEU A 481 20.81 -11.19 25.58
C LEU A 481 20.15 -12.54 25.30
N GLU A 482 19.44 -12.66 24.18
CA GLU A 482 18.80 -13.91 23.74
C GLU A 482 19.86 -15.00 23.54
N ASP A 483 20.94 -14.71 22.82
CA ASP A 483 22.05 -15.64 22.60
C ASP A 483 22.62 -16.17 23.92
N LEU A 484 22.90 -15.29 24.87
CA LEU A 484 23.48 -15.67 26.17
C LEU A 484 22.53 -16.50 27.05
N ILE A 485 21.21 -16.23 26.95
CA ILE A 485 20.20 -17.03 27.66
C ILE A 485 20.11 -18.42 27.04
N VAL A 486 20.06 -18.52 25.71
CA VAL A 486 19.96 -19.78 24.98
C VAL A 486 21.21 -20.64 25.16
N GLN A 487 22.40 -20.04 25.15
CA GLN A 487 23.68 -20.70 25.43
C GLN A 487 23.83 -21.14 26.90
N GLY A 488 22.99 -20.60 27.79
CA GLY A 488 23.01 -20.93 29.21
C GLY A 488 24.02 -20.12 30.04
N ASP A 489 24.66 -19.12 29.45
CA ASP A 489 25.59 -18.21 30.14
C ASP A 489 24.82 -17.30 31.13
N ILE A 490 23.59 -16.92 30.78
CA ILE A 490 22.66 -16.22 31.67
C ILE A 490 21.60 -17.20 32.14
N THR A 491 21.66 -17.60 33.39
CA THR A 491 20.69 -18.52 33.98
C THR A 491 19.40 -17.78 34.35
N VAL A 492 18.29 -18.18 33.68
CA VAL A 492 16.95 -17.67 33.95
C VAL A 492 16.05 -18.83 34.42
N ILE A 493 15.40 -18.66 35.57
CA ILE A 493 14.45 -19.64 36.11
C ILE A 493 13.00 -19.21 35.88
N VAL A 494 12.10 -20.19 35.83
CA VAL A 494 10.66 -19.94 35.71
C VAL A 494 9.99 -20.20 37.05
N LYS A 495 9.30 -19.20 37.58
CA LYS A 495 8.57 -19.31 38.83
C LYS A 495 7.53 -20.44 38.77
N GLY A 496 7.60 -21.37 39.71
CA GLY A 496 6.70 -22.53 39.75
C GLY A 496 7.25 -23.78 39.05
N ILE A 497 8.36 -23.70 38.31
CA ILE A 497 9.12 -24.85 37.85
C ILE A 497 10.24 -25.11 38.86
N PRO A 498 10.36 -26.33 39.44
CA PRO A 498 11.45 -26.65 40.37
C PRO A 498 12.80 -26.45 39.70
N TYR A 499 13.68 -25.72 40.37
CA TYR A 499 15.07 -25.52 39.97
C TYR A 499 15.97 -25.97 41.13
N MET A 500 16.75 -27.01 40.92
CA MET A 500 17.75 -27.44 41.87
C MET A 500 19.11 -26.86 41.46
N ASN A 501 19.66 -25.98 42.29
CA ASN A 501 20.96 -25.39 42.05
C ASN A 501 22.04 -26.41 42.40
N GLN A 502 22.61 -27.08 41.38
CA GLN A 502 23.74 -28.02 41.59
C GLN A 502 25.11 -27.34 41.59
N GLY A 503 25.18 -26.03 41.89
CA GLY A 503 26.44 -25.31 42.01
C GLY A 503 26.95 -24.68 40.71
N GLU A 504 26.19 -24.73 39.63
CA GLU A 504 26.51 -24.12 38.35
C GLU A 504 25.82 -22.76 38.22
N GLY A 505 26.50 -21.69 38.57
CA GLY A 505 26.14 -20.32 38.25
C GLY A 505 25.12 -19.63 39.16
N GLU A 506 25.18 -18.32 39.18
CA GLU A 506 24.21 -17.46 39.86
C GLU A 506 22.94 -17.31 39.02
N VAL A 507 21.74 -17.40 39.62
CA VAL A 507 20.48 -17.10 38.97
C VAL A 507 20.41 -15.60 38.69
N LEU A 508 20.43 -15.24 37.43
CA LEU A 508 20.45 -13.85 36.97
C LEU A 508 19.07 -13.39 36.40
N GLY A 509 18.11 -14.32 36.28
CA GLY A 509 16.79 -13.95 35.79
C GLY A 509 15.67 -14.83 36.36
N ILE A 510 14.46 -14.25 36.44
CA ILE A 510 13.23 -14.93 36.87
C ILE A 510 12.08 -14.55 35.91
N VAL A 511 11.46 -15.55 35.30
CA VAL A 511 10.19 -15.41 34.59
C VAL A 511 9.02 -15.67 35.52
N ASP A 512 8.16 -14.70 35.70
CA ASP A 512 6.85 -14.87 36.34
C ASP A 512 5.76 -14.79 35.29
N VAL A 513 5.18 -15.95 34.96
CA VAL A 513 4.15 -16.09 33.95
C VAL A 513 2.84 -15.41 34.37
N SER A 514 2.50 -15.47 35.68
CA SER A 514 1.28 -14.88 36.24
C SER A 514 1.32 -13.34 36.19
N ASP A 515 2.48 -12.77 36.47
CA ASP A 515 2.69 -11.32 36.47
C ASP A 515 3.15 -10.78 35.09
N ARG A 516 3.32 -11.69 34.11
CA ARG A 516 3.82 -11.37 32.77
C ARG A 516 5.15 -10.62 32.77
N THR A 517 6.07 -11.01 33.66
CA THR A 517 7.36 -10.36 33.81
C THR A 517 8.54 -11.30 33.60
N LEU A 518 9.59 -10.79 32.93
CA LEU A 518 10.94 -11.33 32.97
C LEU A 518 11.82 -10.34 33.76
N SER A 519 12.21 -10.71 34.94
CA SER A 519 13.06 -9.91 35.83
C SER A 519 14.51 -10.34 35.66
N LEU A 520 15.41 -9.44 35.25
CA LEU A 520 16.82 -9.70 35.06
C LEU A 520 17.65 -8.86 36.04
N ALA A 521 18.63 -9.45 36.73
CA ALA A 521 19.63 -8.79 37.54
C ALA A 521 20.42 -7.80 36.69
N TRP A 522 20.08 -6.48 36.79
CA TRP A 522 20.42 -5.54 35.72
C TRP A 522 21.90 -5.39 35.46
N GLN A 523 22.68 -5.03 36.49
CA GLN A 523 24.09 -4.74 36.29
C GLN A 523 24.89 -5.97 35.81
N PRO A 524 24.78 -7.15 36.48
CA PRO A 524 25.47 -8.35 36.02
C PRO A 524 25.10 -8.76 34.58
N VAL A 525 23.79 -8.73 34.23
CA VAL A 525 23.32 -9.07 32.88
C VAL A 525 23.81 -8.05 31.85
N TYR A 526 23.75 -6.75 32.17
CA TYR A 526 24.27 -5.70 31.28
C TYR A 526 25.76 -5.90 31.00
N ASP A 527 26.56 -6.12 32.01
CA ASP A 527 28.01 -6.30 31.86
C ASP A 527 28.36 -7.54 31.02
N MET A 528 27.63 -8.64 31.21
CA MET A 528 27.81 -9.87 30.39
C MET A 528 27.43 -9.65 28.94
N VAL A 529 26.27 -9.03 28.67
CA VAL A 529 25.78 -8.74 27.33
C VAL A 529 26.72 -7.77 26.61
N VAL A 530 27.14 -6.71 27.25
CA VAL A 530 28.09 -5.74 26.66
C VAL A 530 29.42 -6.40 26.35
N LYS A 531 29.96 -7.23 27.22
CA LYS A 531 31.19 -7.98 26.97
C LYS A 531 31.04 -8.88 25.73
N HIS A 532 29.89 -9.55 25.57
CA HIS A 532 29.58 -10.39 24.42
C HIS A 532 29.52 -9.57 23.13
N ILE A 533 28.82 -8.42 23.16
CA ILE A 533 28.71 -7.50 22.03
C ILE A 533 30.08 -7.00 21.57
N LEU A 534 30.91 -6.54 22.50
CA LEU A 534 32.23 -5.97 22.21
C LEU A 534 33.15 -7.01 21.57
N VAL A 535 33.05 -8.30 22.00
CA VAL A 535 33.82 -9.40 21.38
C VAL A 535 33.33 -9.69 19.96
N GLN A 536 32.03 -9.64 19.71
CA GLN A 536 31.47 -9.96 18.38
C GLN A 536 31.63 -8.83 17.36
N THR A 537 31.60 -7.56 17.79
CA THR A 537 31.52 -6.42 16.88
C THR A 537 32.86 -5.71 16.64
N ASP A 538 33.95 -6.13 17.30
CA ASP A 538 35.25 -5.41 17.31
C ASP A 538 35.13 -3.92 17.70
N ASN A 539 34.05 -3.53 18.38
CA ASN A 539 33.85 -2.19 18.88
C ASN A 539 34.57 -2.01 20.22
N SER A 540 35.02 -0.80 20.50
CA SER A 540 35.66 -0.46 21.77
C SER A 540 34.67 -0.02 22.86
N GLU A 541 33.45 0.36 22.49
CA GLU A 541 32.45 0.91 23.41
C GLU A 541 31.02 0.53 23.01
N PHE A 542 30.15 0.38 24.02
CA PHE A 542 28.71 0.26 23.87
C PHE A 542 28.02 1.35 24.70
N ILE A 543 26.74 1.65 24.45
CA ILE A 543 26.01 2.68 25.20
C ILE A 543 25.90 2.31 26.66
N SER A 544 25.89 3.31 27.58
CA SER A 544 25.79 3.06 29.02
C SER A 544 24.45 2.41 29.40
N ASP A 545 24.46 1.68 30.54
CA ASP A 545 23.31 1.04 31.17
C ASP A 545 22.15 2.02 31.41
N ILE A 546 22.45 3.27 31.80
CA ILE A 546 21.47 4.33 32.00
C ILE A 546 20.81 4.72 30.68
N LYS A 547 21.61 4.89 29.61
CA LYS A 547 21.11 5.25 28.28
C LYS A 547 20.28 4.10 27.70
N LEU A 548 20.77 2.87 27.80
CA LEU A 548 20.04 1.68 27.37
C LEU A 548 18.71 1.50 28.10
N GLY A 549 18.72 1.63 29.45
CA GLY A 549 17.50 1.55 30.25
C GLY A 549 16.46 2.62 29.91
N LYS A 550 16.90 3.80 29.44
CA LYS A 550 16.02 4.85 28.91
C LYS A 550 15.41 4.45 27.56
N LEU A 551 16.22 3.94 26.65
CA LEU A 551 15.77 3.46 25.34
C LEU A 551 14.81 2.27 25.47
N LEU A 552 15.07 1.30 26.34
CA LEU A 552 14.18 0.18 26.65
C LEU A 552 12.82 0.66 27.18
N ARG A 553 12.82 1.73 27.98
CA ARG A 553 11.59 2.36 28.49
C ARG A 553 10.83 3.09 27.40
N GLU A 554 11.52 3.86 26.54
CA GLU A 554 10.94 4.55 25.38
C GLU A 554 10.34 3.56 24.41
N ALA A 555 10.96 2.40 24.24
CA ALA A 555 10.47 1.28 23.43
C ALA A 555 9.29 0.51 24.07
N ASN A 556 8.88 0.85 25.29
CA ASN A 556 7.86 0.13 26.08
C ASN A 556 8.13 -1.38 26.23
N LEU A 557 9.40 -1.74 26.39
CA LEU A 557 9.84 -3.13 26.59
C LEU A 557 9.88 -3.53 28.06
N ILE A 558 9.94 -2.53 28.96
CA ILE A 558 10.05 -2.72 30.39
C ILE A 558 8.92 -2.02 31.15
N TYR A 559 8.58 -2.60 32.31
CA TYR A 559 7.60 -2.00 33.20
C TYR A 559 8.12 -0.68 33.80
N ARG A 560 7.23 0.30 33.89
CA ARG A 560 7.51 1.59 34.54
C ARG A 560 7.40 1.41 36.06
N SER A 561 8.48 1.68 36.76
CA SER A 561 8.47 1.79 38.23
C SER A 561 8.95 3.18 38.55
N ASN A 562 8.08 4.08 39.02
CA ASN A 562 8.40 5.47 39.41
C ASN A 562 9.72 5.95 38.76
N ASP A 563 10.35 6.94 38.86
CA ASP A 563 11.52 7.43 38.09
C ASP A 563 12.73 6.48 37.92
N ARG A 564 12.67 5.24 38.40
CA ARG A 564 13.77 4.26 38.34
C ARG A 564 13.49 3.13 37.38
N VAL A 565 14.53 2.72 36.62
CA VAL A 565 14.49 1.60 35.66
C VAL A 565 14.52 0.25 36.38
N THR A 566 15.15 0.17 37.54
CA THR A 566 15.36 -1.07 38.29
C THR A 566 14.69 -1.07 39.68
N LYS A 567 14.24 -2.24 40.11
CA LYS A 567 13.67 -2.48 41.46
C LYS A 567 14.21 -3.75 42.10
N PRO A 568 14.14 -3.89 43.44
CA PRO A 568 14.43 -5.18 44.11
C PRO A 568 13.42 -6.24 43.66
N VAL A 569 13.87 -7.46 43.41
CA VAL A 569 13.05 -8.63 43.11
C VAL A 569 13.50 -9.78 44.01
N THR A 570 12.54 -10.40 44.71
CA THR A 570 12.83 -11.55 45.60
C THR A 570 13.41 -12.71 44.77
N GLY A 571 14.53 -13.24 45.19
CA GLY A 571 15.25 -14.32 44.53
C GLY A 571 16.38 -13.86 43.59
N LEU A 572 16.60 -12.54 43.42
CA LEU A 572 17.76 -11.99 42.76
C LEU A 572 18.66 -11.21 43.73
N ASN A 573 19.98 -11.38 43.62
CA ASN A 573 20.97 -10.76 44.52
C ASN A 573 21.22 -9.28 44.20
N SER A 574 20.72 -8.78 43.04
CA SER A 574 20.88 -7.39 42.60
C SER A 574 19.53 -6.77 42.22
N ARG A 575 19.53 -5.45 42.03
CA ARG A 575 18.34 -4.77 41.48
C ARG A 575 18.06 -5.23 40.08
N ALA A 576 16.80 -5.55 39.80
CA ALA A 576 16.38 -6.10 38.51
C ALA A 576 15.64 -5.07 37.64
N ILE A 577 15.83 -5.18 36.35
CA ILE A 577 14.96 -4.63 35.32
C ILE A 577 13.85 -5.63 35.03
N GLN A 578 12.63 -5.16 34.77
CA GLN A 578 11.50 -6.05 34.48
C GLN A 578 11.01 -5.83 33.04
N PHE A 579 11.27 -6.81 32.20
CA PHE A 579 10.76 -6.87 30.84
C PHE A 579 9.31 -7.36 30.81
N ILE A 580 8.56 -6.93 29.81
CA ILE A 580 7.17 -7.30 29.57
C ILE A 580 7.16 -8.57 28.70
N THR A 581 6.79 -9.72 29.24
CA THR A 581 6.94 -11.04 28.57
C THR A 581 6.20 -11.17 27.26
N ASN A 582 5.04 -10.53 27.10
CA ASN A 582 4.27 -10.57 25.84
C ASN A 582 4.97 -9.82 24.67
N LYS A 583 6.07 -9.12 24.93
CA LYS A 583 6.93 -8.53 23.90
C LYS A 583 7.99 -9.49 23.36
N PHE A 584 8.22 -10.60 24.05
CA PHE A 584 9.25 -11.59 23.75
C PHE A 584 8.70 -13.02 23.81
N PRO A 585 7.60 -13.35 23.12
CA PRO A 585 6.93 -14.64 23.27
C PRO A 585 7.84 -15.82 22.94
N ALA A 586 8.66 -15.72 21.86
CA ALA A 586 9.57 -16.78 21.45
C ALA A 586 10.64 -17.04 22.52
N LEU A 587 11.30 -16.00 23.01
CA LEU A 587 12.32 -16.12 24.07
C LEU A 587 11.71 -16.70 25.36
N ILE A 588 10.50 -16.30 25.72
CA ILE A 588 9.84 -16.81 26.93
C ILE A 588 9.47 -18.30 26.76
N GLU A 589 8.97 -18.70 25.58
CA GLU A 589 8.71 -20.12 25.28
C GLU A 589 9.99 -20.94 25.37
N GLU A 590 11.10 -20.45 24.86
CA GLU A 590 12.40 -21.11 24.89
C GLU A 590 12.96 -21.21 26.31
N ILE A 591 12.88 -20.14 27.12
CA ILE A 591 13.25 -20.19 28.53
C ILE A 591 12.44 -21.23 29.30
N ILE A 592 11.14 -21.31 29.04
CA ILE A 592 10.26 -22.31 29.66
C ILE A 592 10.66 -23.73 29.24
N GLU A 593 11.00 -23.93 27.96
CA GLU A 593 11.43 -25.23 27.45
C GLU A 593 12.78 -25.66 28.06
N ILE A 594 13.75 -24.76 28.11
CA ILE A 594 15.05 -25.01 28.77
C ILE A 594 14.86 -25.40 30.23
N ASN A 595 14.03 -24.69 30.98
CA ASN A 595 13.77 -25.00 32.38
C ASN A 595 13.06 -26.34 32.58
N LYS A 596 12.13 -26.72 31.68
CA LYS A 596 11.45 -28.02 31.71
C LYS A 596 12.43 -29.16 31.43
N ASN A 597 13.28 -29.01 30.43
CA ASN A 597 14.25 -30.02 30.05
C ASN A 597 15.31 -30.20 31.16
N ARG A 598 15.77 -29.14 31.82
CA ARG A 598 16.65 -29.20 32.99
C ARG A 598 15.97 -29.96 34.12
N SER A 599 14.77 -29.56 34.50
CA SER A 599 14.00 -30.23 35.57
C SER A 599 13.72 -31.69 35.28
N PHE A 600 13.48 -32.06 34.01
CA PHE A 600 13.27 -33.43 33.58
C PHE A 600 14.56 -34.25 33.61
N ASN A 601 15.69 -33.70 33.14
CA ASN A 601 16.96 -34.37 33.17
C ASN A 601 17.47 -34.56 34.59
N GLU A 602 17.28 -33.56 35.47
CA GLU A 602 17.61 -33.67 36.92
C GLU A 602 16.77 -34.78 37.59
N LEU A 603 15.49 -34.88 37.27
CA LEU A 603 14.63 -35.99 37.75
C LEU A 603 15.05 -37.36 37.22
N LEU A 604 15.54 -37.43 35.97
CA LEU A 604 16.10 -38.64 35.38
C LEU A 604 17.40 -39.04 36.01
N ASP A 605 18.29 -38.05 36.29
CA ASP A 605 19.56 -38.29 36.96
C ASP A 605 19.38 -38.73 38.43
N GLU A 606 18.45 -38.14 39.15
CA GLU A 606 18.08 -38.54 40.51
C GLU A 606 17.47 -39.97 40.48
N TYR A 607 16.65 -40.25 39.49
CA TYR A 607 16.05 -41.58 39.26
C TYR A 607 17.13 -42.62 38.90
N SER A 608 18.10 -42.28 38.04
CA SER A 608 19.21 -43.18 37.67
C SER A 608 20.10 -43.47 38.88
N LYS A 609 20.42 -42.45 39.69
CA LYS A 609 21.19 -42.59 40.93
C LYS A 609 20.44 -43.45 41.97
N ASP A 610 19.15 -43.25 42.13
CA ASP A 610 18.29 -44.09 42.98
C ASP A 610 18.18 -45.54 42.45
N TYR A 611 18.15 -45.71 41.12
CA TYR A 611 18.10 -47.01 40.48
C TYR A 611 19.42 -47.78 40.67
N GLU A 612 20.55 -47.15 40.49
CA GLU A 612 21.87 -47.74 40.73
C GLU A 612 22.13 -48.08 42.19
N SER A 613 21.61 -47.27 43.14
CA SER A 613 21.74 -47.49 44.55
C SER A 613 20.81 -48.58 45.10
N ASN A 614 19.69 -48.85 44.46
CA ASN A 614 18.64 -49.76 44.96
C ASN A 614 18.60 -51.13 44.28
N ASN A 615 19.54 -51.44 43.37
CA ASN A 615 19.66 -52.74 42.64
C ASN A 615 19.91 -53.94 43.54
N ARG A 616 19.67 -53.86 44.85
CA ARG A 616 19.92 -54.89 45.86
C ARG A 616 18.69 -55.43 46.63
N ARG A 617 17.47 -55.02 46.38
CA ARG A 617 16.29 -55.61 47.09
C ARG A 617 14.96 -55.54 46.28
N ASP A 618 14.16 -56.59 46.40
CA ASP A 618 12.86 -56.88 45.72
C ASP A 618 11.68 -55.93 46.07
N GLU A 619 11.89 -54.77 46.67
CA GLU A 619 10.82 -53.81 47.01
C GLU A 619 10.52 -52.78 45.90
N GLU A 620 11.08 -53.00 44.74
CA GLU A 620 11.15 -52.01 43.64
C GLU A 620 9.83 -51.77 42.92
N LYS A 621 8.85 -52.65 42.91
CA LYS A 621 7.64 -52.49 42.09
C LYS A 621 6.65 -51.46 42.63
N GLU A 622 6.59 -51.22 43.89
CA GLU A 622 5.70 -50.20 44.48
C GLU A 622 6.27 -48.80 44.39
N LYS A 623 7.58 -48.68 44.58
CA LYS A 623 8.28 -47.37 44.47
C LYS A 623 8.28 -46.84 43.02
N TYR A 624 8.39 -47.76 42.03
CA TYR A 624 8.29 -47.43 40.62
C TYR A 624 6.93 -46.83 40.25
N LYS A 625 5.82 -47.36 40.74
CA LYS A 625 4.47 -46.83 40.59
C LYS A 625 4.30 -45.43 41.20
N GLY A 626 4.95 -45.18 42.35
CA GLY A 626 4.90 -43.89 43.06
C GLY A 626 5.62 -42.77 42.26
N ASN A 627 6.78 -43.06 41.71
CA ASN A 627 7.58 -42.11 40.97
C ASN A 627 6.96 -41.81 39.56
N LYS A 628 6.38 -42.82 38.90
CA LYS A 628 5.61 -42.61 37.66
C LYS A 628 4.41 -41.70 37.89
N ARG A 629 3.66 -41.88 39.00
CA ARG A 629 2.57 -40.97 39.40
C ARG A 629 3.02 -39.54 39.69
N LYS A 630 4.23 -39.33 40.26
CA LYS A 630 4.82 -38.00 40.45
C LYS A 630 5.20 -37.36 39.13
N LEU A 631 5.78 -38.12 38.20
CA LEU A 631 6.11 -37.65 36.85
C LEU A 631 4.87 -37.30 36.05
N ASP A 632 3.82 -38.09 36.10
CA ASP A 632 2.55 -37.83 35.42
C ASP A 632 1.83 -36.60 36.00
N LYS A 633 1.96 -36.38 37.32
CA LYS A 633 1.45 -35.16 38.00
C LYS A 633 2.25 -33.89 37.63
N LEU A 634 3.56 -33.99 37.44
CA LEU A 634 4.38 -32.94 36.93
C LEU A 634 4.06 -32.58 35.47
N LYS A 635 3.84 -33.62 34.63
CA LYS A 635 3.40 -33.41 33.24
C LYS A 635 2.03 -32.73 33.16
N SER A 636 1.09 -33.09 34.04
CA SER A 636 -0.24 -32.45 34.06
C SER A 636 -0.16 -31.00 34.53
N ASN A 637 0.65 -30.68 35.54
CA ASN A 637 0.86 -29.33 36.00
C ASN A 637 1.56 -28.41 34.92
N ILE A 638 2.47 -29.01 34.15
CA ILE A 638 3.12 -28.34 33.02
C ILE A 638 2.10 -28.11 31.87
N PHE A 639 1.14 -29.06 31.68
CA PHE A 639 0.11 -28.92 30.65
C PHE A 639 -0.98 -27.89 31.04
N GLU A 640 -1.29 -27.75 32.34
CA GLU A 640 -2.20 -26.72 32.84
C GLU A 640 -1.60 -25.32 32.72
N ASN A 641 -0.30 -25.16 32.99
CA ASN A 641 0.39 -23.88 32.81
C ASN A 641 0.51 -23.45 31.33
N ARG A 642 0.47 -24.37 30.34
CA ARG A 642 0.35 -24.02 28.92
C ARG A 642 -0.96 -23.31 28.55
N LYS A 643 -2.01 -23.48 29.35
CA LYS A 643 -3.32 -22.86 29.14
C LYS A 643 -3.30 -21.36 29.47
N TYR A 644 -2.44 -20.93 30.38
CA TYR A 644 -2.28 -19.54 30.80
C TYR A 644 -1.31 -18.71 29.91
N LEU A 645 -0.64 -19.36 28.94
CA LEU A 645 0.27 -18.70 28.00
C LEU A 645 -0.37 -18.44 26.63
N ARG A 646 -1.63 -18.89 26.40
CA ARG A 646 -2.34 -18.71 25.14
C ARG A 646 -3.43 -17.63 25.15
N ASP A 647 -3.74 -17.08 26.30
CA ASP A 647 -4.57 -15.89 26.52
C ASP A 647 -3.69 -14.67 26.85
#